data_408bc7961d6e2543d7c41a05c5f29e2e
#
_entry.id   408bc7961d6e2543d7c41a05c5f29e2e
#
_cell.length_a   1.000
_cell.length_b   1.000
_cell.length_c   1.000
_cell.angle_alpha   90.00
_cell.angle_beta   90.00
_cell.angle_gamma   90.00
#
_symmetry.space_group_name_H-M   'P 1'
#
loop_
_entity.id
_entity.type
_entity.pdbx_description
1 polymer ?
#
loop_
_entity_poly.entity_id
_entity_poly.type
_entity_poly.pdbx_seq_one_letter_code
_entity_poly.pdbx_strand_id
1 'polypeptide(L)'
;IDVAAGTFTDASGYSNAAATQFNWTYDGTSPYVAITATDGSNAVANNSITNDETLSLTFTANESVTGFAIGDIGTFGGSVSSFSGSGSSYTATFTPSGERNTGIYLPTNTYTDIPTNNNLGSIPFYWRYDATAPTIVSGTSLSSDNSTVTVKLSELVYDTNSGSGALEVGDFAFSISGGLGTLASATPTSISKANPSFTDSQVATPDGPQSVRTVDLDLDNDMDFIVPAFDDDIILWYENNGSQSFTQRTVGSGIDGPKETYPVDLDLDGDMDIVSAIYNDKDLLWYENDGSQSFTKRTIDASLAGNGNHCMVVDLDGDNDLDIVVGTLNDNSLSWYENDGSQSFTKNSIGTGFASNLPVVIDLDEDGDLDMVMRTFEGGEKLRWFENNGSESFTQNLIDNSNGGGLKVIDLDEDGDYDVVSADGNNGHVNWFANNGSESFTKNTIDNSGMSNVACIGVGDIDGDGDIDVAAAQASFNGAADDKIVWYANNGSESFTEYTVETGLNYPGQFELLDIDGDKDLDMVSAARQGDEIKFYENVDGGYVLGFSLSATPNGSETLTVNPTSSAIFDVAGNAASTSQSNNTVTLNNQRISMAITAVNGSSSAVSDGSTTNDATLTVTFTSSAATTNFAVGDVTVSGGALSSFSGSGTNYTATFTPTADGATTIDVAAGAFTDASG
;
A
#
# COMPACT_ATOMS: atom_id res chain seq x y z
N ILE A 1 -56.51 -4.25 -24.23
CA ILE A 1 -57.97 -4.15 -24.01
C ILE A 1 -58.68 -4.62 -25.26
N ASP A 2 -59.66 -5.48 -25.11
CA ASP A 2 -60.42 -6.06 -26.20
C ASP A 2 -61.93 -6.04 -25.85
N VAL A 3 -62.75 -5.87 -26.86
CA VAL A 3 -64.21 -6.02 -26.76
C VAL A 3 -64.63 -7.02 -27.83
N ALA A 4 -64.96 -8.24 -27.40
CA ALA A 4 -65.37 -9.30 -28.32
C ALA A 4 -66.73 -8.97 -29.05
N ALA A 5 -66.86 -9.59 -30.21
CA ALA A 5 -68.13 -9.51 -30.92
C ALA A 5 -69.31 -10.15 -30.11
N GLY A 6 -70.48 -9.58 -30.11
CA GLY A 6 -71.65 -10.12 -29.43
C GLY A 6 -71.73 -9.89 -27.91
N THR A 7 -70.82 -9.04 -27.32
CA THR A 7 -70.86 -8.74 -25.89
C THR A 7 -71.95 -7.74 -25.46
N PHE A 8 -72.41 -6.96 -26.35
CA PHE A 8 -73.60 -6.03 -26.14
C PHE A 8 -74.36 -5.87 -27.40
N THR A 9 -75.57 -5.36 -27.29
CA THR A 9 -76.47 -5.10 -28.42
C THR A 9 -76.97 -3.64 -28.41
N ASP A 10 -77.36 -3.13 -29.59
CA ASP A 10 -78.02 -1.86 -29.69
C ASP A 10 -79.53 -1.98 -29.27
N ALA A 11 -80.26 -0.85 -29.28
CA ALA A 11 -81.63 -0.80 -28.92
C ALA A 11 -82.56 -1.60 -29.86
N SER A 12 -82.09 -2.01 -31.05
CA SER A 12 -82.74 -2.83 -32.04
C SER A 12 -82.41 -4.30 -31.96
N GLY A 13 -81.57 -4.68 -31.02
CA GLY A 13 -81.14 -6.08 -30.76
C GLY A 13 -79.97 -6.60 -31.62
N TYR A 14 -79.29 -5.74 -32.38
CA TYR A 14 -78.11 -6.14 -33.14
C TYR A 14 -76.88 -6.17 -32.26
N SER A 15 -76.12 -7.28 -32.36
CA SER A 15 -74.89 -7.46 -31.61
C SER A 15 -73.78 -6.56 -32.17
N ASN A 16 -72.87 -6.11 -31.27
CA ASN A 16 -71.65 -5.38 -31.65
C ASN A 16 -70.68 -6.26 -32.48
N ALA A 17 -70.02 -5.63 -33.42
CA ALA A 17 -68.76 -6.22 -33.98
C ALA A 17 -67.61 -6.19 -32.96
N ALA A 18 -66.69 -7.08 -33.13
CA ALA A 18 -65.41 -7.04 -32.31
C ALA A 18 -64.74 -5.67 -32.51
N ALA A 19 -64.31 -5.07 -31.44
CA ALA A 19 -63.45 -3.89 -31.50
C ALA A 19 -62.03 -4.26 -32.02
N THR A 20 -61.36 -3.32 -32.66
CA THR A 20 -59.91 -3.46 -32.90
C THR A 20 -59.24 -3.47 -31.56
N GLN A 21 -58.42 -4.49 -31.33
CA GLN A 21 -57.66 -4.61 -30.09
C GLN A 21 -56.77 -3.38 -29.86
N PHE A 22 -56.83 -2.82 -28.67
CA PHE A 22 -55.94 -1.75 -28.23
C PHE A 22 -54.89 -2.32 -27.28
N ASN A 23 -53.64 -2.27 -27.73
CA ASN A 23 -52.50 -2.78 -27.00
C ASN A 23 -51.56 -1.62 -26.68
N TRP A 24 -50.96 -1.70 -25.51
CA TRP A 24 -49.82 -0.86 -25.11
C TRP A 24 -48.90 -1.67 -24.25
N THR A 25 -47.66 -1.24 -24.18
CA THR A 25 -46.64 -1.77 -23.24
C THR A 25 -46.47 -0.71 -22.16
N TYR A 26 -46.47 -1.14 -20.92
CA TYR A 26 -46.07 -0.32 -19.79
C TYR A 26 -44.60 -0.62 -19.54
N ASP A 27 -43.82 0.42 -19.37
CA ASP A 27 -42.41 0.38 -18.98
C ASP A 27 -42.24 1.41 -17.86
N GLY A 28 -41.78 0.96 -16.73
CA GLY A 28 -41.50 1.76 -15.53
C GLY A 28 -40.07 1.56 -15.03
N THR A 29 -39.21 0.89 -15.84
CA THR A 29 -37.82 0.64 -15.51
C THR A 29 -37.00 1.87 -15.85
N SER A 30 -36.17 2.33 -14.91
CA SER A 30 -35.23 3.42 -15.15
C SER A 30 -33.98 2.87 -15.88
N PRO A 31 -33.44 3.57 -16.89
CA PRO A 31 -32.20 3.16 -17.53
C PRO A 31 -31.00 3.46 -16.64
N TYR A 32 -30.03 2.56 -16.64
CA TYR A 32 -28.70 2.76 -16.06
C TYR A 32 -27.60 2.41 -17.06
N VAL A 33 -26.38 2.85 -16.80
CA VAL A 33 -25.23 2.66 -17.71
C VAL A 33 -24.05 2.12 -16.93
N ALA A 34 -23.53 0.97 -17.35
CA ALA A 34 -22.25 0.46 -16.91
C ALA A 34 -21.10 1.14 -17.68
N ILE A 35 -20.04 1.51 -16.97
CA ILE A 35 -18.86 2.19 -17.52
C ILE A 35 -17.68 1.22 -17.49
N THR A 36 -17.00 1.10 -18.64
CA THR A 36 -15.73 0.33 -18.76
C THR A 36 -14.70 1.15 -19.50
N ALA A 37 -13.41 0.90 -19.22
CA ALA A 37 -12.30 1.58 -19.84
C ALA A 37 -11.28 0.60 -20.43
N THR A 38 -10.58 1.04 -21.51
CA THR A 38 -9.45 0.31 -22.07
C THR A 38 -8.33 1.27 -22.46
N ASP A 39 -7.06 0.79 -22.39
CA ASP A 39 -5.87 1.48 -22.92
C ASP A 39 -5.77 1.43 -24.46
N GLY A 40 -6.79 0.90 -25.12
CA GLY A 40 -6.84 0.60 -26.55
C GLY A 40 -6.53 -0.87 -26.87
N SER A 41 -5.99 -1.64 -25.95
CA SER A 41 -5.64 -3.06 -26.08
C SER A 41 -6.20 -3.91 -24.94
N ASN A 42 -6.03 -3.47 -23.70
CA ASN A 42 -6.38 -4.18 -22.49
C ASN A 42 -7.48 -3.44 -21.73
N ALA A 43 -8.22 -4.15 -20.91
CA ALA A 43 -9.15 -3.54 -19.96
C ALA A 43 -8.36 -2.82 -18.86
N VAL A 44 -8.82 -1.63 -18.49
CA VAL A 44 -8.35 -0.90 -17.30
C VAL A 44 -9.37 -1.15 -16.20
N ALA A 45 -8.92 -1.70 -15.09
CA ALA A 45 -9.81 -1.99 -13.96
C ALA A 45 -10.18 -0.72 -13.19
N ASN A 46 -11.31 -0.75 -12.50
CA ASN A 46 -11.67 0.29 -11.55
C ASN A 46 -10.63 0.33 -10.40
N ASN A 47 -10.23 1.52 -9.97
CA ASN A 47 -9.20 1.78 -8.96
C ASN A 47 -7.77 1.35 -9.35
N SER A 48 -7.49 1.08 -10.64
CA SER A 48 -6.14 0.75 -11.11
C SER A 48 -5.28 2.01 -11.29
N ILE A 49 -3.96 1.79 -11.43
CA ILE A 49 -2.99 2.83 -11.79
C ILE A 49 -2.51 2.56 -13.22
N THR A 50 -2.41 3.57 -14.06
CA THR A 50 -1.99 3.44 -15.47
C THR A 50 -1.21 4.66 -15.95
N ASN A 51 -0.28 4.45 -16.87
CA ASN A 51 0.47 5.52 -17.56
C ASN A 51 -0.14 5.94 -18.91
N ASP A 52 -1.35 5.51 -19.20
CA ASP A 52 -2.00 5.82 -20.47
C ASP A 52 -2.43 7.28 -20.54
N GLU A 53 -1.89 8.01 -21.50
CA GLU A 53 -2.25 9.41 -21.77
C GLU A 53 -3.73 9.60 -22.12
N THR A 54 -4.40 8.54 -22.56
CA THR A 54 -5.83 8.55 -22.90
C THR A 54 -6.45 7.17 -22.71
N LEU A 55 -7.65 7.11 -22.16
CA LEU A 55 -8.46 5.89 -22.09
C LEU A 55 -9.64 5.93 -23.03
N SER A 56 -9.96 4.79 -23.64
CA SER A 56 -11.17 4.57 -24.42
C SER A 56 -12.28 4.11 -23.47
N LEU A 57 -13.31 4.91 -23.30
CA LEU A 57 -14.47 4.61 -22.48
C LEU A 57 -15.56 3.95 -23.29
N THR A 58 -16.24 2.99 -22.70
CA THR A 58 -17.48 2.39 -23.21
C THR A 58 -18.57 2.53 -22.18
N PHE A 59 -19.73 3.05 -22.62
CA PHE A 59 -20.93 3.19 -21.83
C PHE A 59 -21.96 2.21 -22.37
N THR A 60 -22.39 1.26 -21.55
CA THR A 60 -23.35 0.23 -21.93
C THR A 60 -24.62 0.38 -21.10
N ALA A 61 -25.69 0.86 -21.71
CA ALA A 61 -26.99 0.98 -21.04
C ALA A 61 -27.73 -0.36 -21.05
N ASN A 62 -28.44 -0.67 -19.95
CA ASN A 62 -29.34 -1.83 -19.84
C ASN A 62 -30.44 -1.85 -20.91
N GLU A 63 -30.82 -0.68 -21.45
CA GLU A 63 -31.80 -0.51 -22.47
C GLU A 63 -31.47 0.67 -23.41
N SER A 64 -32.32 0.95 -24.40
CA SER A 64 -32.13 2.08 -25.33
C SER A 64 -32.43 3.41 -24.68
N VAL A 65 -31.47 4.30 -24.59
CA VAL A 65 -31.62 5.63 -24.02
C VAL A 65 -31.70 6.74 -25.06
N THR A 66 -32.27 7.86 -24.66
CA THR A 66 -32.45 9.08 -25.46
C THR A 66 -31.92 10.29 -24.68
N GLY A 67 -31.33 11.23 -25.39
CA GLY A 67 -30.78 12.44 -24.77
C GLY A 67 -29.39 12.32 -24.20
N PHE A 68 -28.87 11.11 -24.03
CA PHE A 68 -27.52 10.92 -23.49
C PHE A 68 -26.46 11.59 -24.36
N ALA A 69 -25.71 12.52 -23.79
CA ALA A 69 -24.77 13.41 -24.45
C ALA A 69 -23.51 13.60 -23.57
N ILE A 70 -22.44 14.12 -24.17
CA ILE A 70 -21.17 14.36 -23.45
C ILE A 70 -21.31 15.26 -22.21
N GLY A 71 -22.33 16.13 -22.18
CA GLY A 71 -22.60 17.01 -21.05
C GLY A 71 -23.25 16.32 -19.83
N ASP A 72 -23.68 15.07 -19.99
CA ASP A 72 -24.27 14.25 -18.94
C ASP A 72 -23.20 13.43 -18.19
N ILE A 73 -21.94 13.50 -18.62
CA ILE A 73 -20.82 12.77 -18.04
C ILE A 73 -20.11 13.70 -17.06
N GLY A 74 -20.20 13.40 -15.77
CA GLY A 74 -19.39 14.00 -14.73
C GLY A 74 -17.94 13.50 -14.83
N THR A 75 -16.95 14.37 -14.60
CA THR A 75 -15.53 14.02 -14.65
C THR A 75 -14.74 14.77 -13.59
N PHE A 76 -13.77 14.13 -13.00
CA PHE A 76 -12.72 14.80 -12.24
C PHE A 76 -11.33 14.32 -12.70
N GLY A 77 -10.31 15.13 -12.44
CA GLY A 77 -8.94 14.82 -12.85
C GLY A 77 -8.67 14.81 -14.36
N GLY A 78 -9.65 15.15 -15.20
CA GLY A 78 -9.48 15.13 -16.65
C GLY A 78 -10.69 15.62 -17.44
N SER A 79 -10.76 15.24 -18.72
CA SER A 79 -11.86 15.65 -19.60
C SER A 79 -12.22 14.56 -20.62
N VAL A 80 -13.50 14.51 -20.97
CA VAL A 80 -14.05 13.60 -21.98
C VAL A 80 -14.15 14.28 -23.34
N SER A 81 -13.84 13.55 -24.41
CA SER A 81 -13.93 13.99 -25.81
C SER A 81 -14.37 12.84 -26.72
N SER A 82 -14.56 13.12 -28.01
CA SER A 82 -14.88 12.10 -29.05
C SER A 82 -16.11 11.25 -28.74
N PHE A 83 -17.08 11.79 -27.98
CA PHE A 83 -18.31 11.08 -27.61
C PHE A 83 -19.11 10.70 -28.84
N SER A 84 -19.53 9.45 -28.93
CA SER A 84 -20.35 8.92 -30.05
C SER A 84 -21.09 7.66 -29.63
N GLY A 85 -22.22 7.40 -30.25
CA GLY A 85 -23.03 6.21 -30.01
C GLY A 85 -24.52 6.47 -30.19
N SER A 86 -25.34 5.46 -29.95
CA SER A 86 -26.80 5.57 -29.95
C SER A 86 -27.45 4.31 -29.37
N GLY A 87 -28.67 4.43 -28.89
CA GLY A 87 -29.42 3.31 -28.30
C GLY A 87 -28.80 2.92 -26.94
N SER A 88 -28.26 1.73 -26.83
CA SER A 88 -27.70 1.24 -25.56
C SER A 88 -26.15 1.21 -25.53
N SER A 89 -25.45 1.77 -26.53
CA SER A 89 -24.01 1.73 -26.54
C SER A 89 -23.38 3.03 -27.02
N TYR A 90 -22.48 3.58 -26.22
CA TYR A 90 -21.77 4.82 -26.50
C TYR A 90 -20.29 4.66 -26.15
N THR A 91 -19.47 5.48 -26.76
CA THR A 91 -18.02 5.52 -26.53
C THR A 91 -17.53 6.94 -26.40
N ALA A 92 -16.44 7.14 -25.66
CA ALA A 92 -15.74 8.41 -25.57
C ALA A 92 -14.24 8.18 -25.33
N THR A 93 -13.49 9.26 -25.32
CA THR A 93 -12.06 9.26 -24.95
C THR A 93 -11.91 10.16 -23.72
N PHE A 94 -11.29 9.64 -22.66
CA PHE A 94 -10.88 10.43 -21.52
C PHE A 94 -9.40 10.81 -21.65
N THR A 95 -9.07 12.04 -21.23
CA THR A 95 -7.69 12.55 -21.19
C THR A 95 -7.45 13.15 -19.80
N PRO A 96 -6.52 12.59 -19.01
CA PRO A 96 -6.13 13.14 -17.71
C PRO A 96 -5.60 14.57 -17.84
N SER A 97 -5.78 15.40 -16.82
CA SER A 97 -5.27 16.78 -16.77
C SER A 97 -3.86 16.88 -16.15
N GLY A 98 -3.29 15.76 -15.74
CA GLY A 98 -1.99 15.60 -15.09
C GLY A 98 -2.00 14.33 -14.24
N GLU A 99 -0.89 14.01 -13.61
CA GLU A 99 -0.78 12.87 -12.69
C GLU A 99 -1.63 13.11 -11.45
N ARG A 100 -2.64 12.27 -11.29
CA ARG A 100 -3.63 12.38 -10.21
C ARG A 100 -4.66 11.27 -10.26
N ASN A 101 -5.48 11.19 -9.20
CA ASN A 101 -6.73 10.45 -9.24
C ASN A 101 -7.65 11.05 -10.29
N THR A 102 -8.27 10.19 -11.07
CA THR A 102 -9.18 10.54 -12.17
C THR A 102 -10.44 9.70 -12.06
N GLY A 103 -11.53 10.19 -12.61
CA GLY A 103 -12.76 9.39 -12.63
C GLY A 103 -13.86 9.99 -13.48
N ILE A 104 -14.87 9.18 -13.67
CA ILE A 104 -16.08 9.49 -14.42
C ILE A 104 -17.29 8.90 -13.73
N TYR A 105 -18.39 9.59 -13.78
CA TYR A 105 -19.67 9.16 -13.26
C TYR A 105 -20.81 9.74 -14.11
N LEU A 106 -22.01 9.22 -13.96
CA LEU A 106 -23.20 9.72 -14.63
C LEU A 106 -24.21 10.14 -13.57
N PRO A 107 -24.48 11.44 -13.41
CA PRO A 107 -25.50 11.91 -12.47
C PRO A 107 -26.90 11.39 -12.80
N THR A 108 -27.75 11.28 -11.80
CA THR A 108 -29.17 10.94 -11.97
C THR A 108 -29.91 11.99 -12.78
N ASN A 109 -30.99 11.60 -13.44
CA ASN A 109 -31.94 12.51 -14.14
C ASN A 109 -31.33 13.34 -15.27
N THR A 110 -30.26 12.90 -15.93
CA THR A 110 -29.62 13.65 -17.04
C THR A 110 -30.06 13.19 -18.41
N TYR A 111 -30.48 11.93 -18.56
CA TYR A 111 -31.05 11.38 -19.80
C TYR A 111 -32.24 10.46 -19.49
N THR A 112 -32.90 9.92 -20.50
CA THR A 112 -34.09 9.07 -20.32
C THR A 112 -34.06 7.88 -21.26
N ASP A 113 -34.89 6.87 -20.99
CA ASP A 113 -35.30 5.86 -21.98
C ASP A 113 -36.34 6.41 -23.01
N ILE A 114 -36.84 5.53 -23.85
CA ILE A 114 -37.87 5.92 -24.86
C ILE A 114 -39.20 6.26 -24.20
N PRO A 115 -39.71 5.54 -23.16
CA PRO A 115 -40.91 5.94 -22.43
C PRO A 115 -40.76 7.18 -21.55
N THR A 116 -39.59 7.74 -21.41
CA THR A 116 -39.21 8.92 -20.60
C THR A 116 -39.02 8.67 -19.10
N ASN A 117 -38.67 7.46 -18.70
CA ASN A 117 -38.13 7.23 -17.36
C ASN A 117 -36.74 7.88 -17.26
N ASN A 118 -36.45 8.58 -16.18
CA ASN A 118 -35.17 9.19 -15.94
C ASN A 118 -34.11 8.11 -15.63
N ASN A 119 -32.85 8.39 -15.97
CA ASN A 119 -31.73 7.48 -15.62
C ASN A 119 -31.45 7.47 -14.11
N LEU A 120 -30.98 6.33 -13.64
CA LEU A 120 -30.26 6.20 -12.39
C LEU A 120 -28.85 6.77 -12.55
N GLY A 121 -28.17 7.06 -11.46
CA GLY A 121 -26.75 7.37 -11.45
C GLY A 121 -25.90 6.19 -11.92
N SER A 122 -24.62 6.38 -12.11
CA SER A 122 -23.68 5.28 -12.27
C SER A 122 -22.73 5.22 -11.08
N ILE A 123 -22.34 4.01 -10.67
CA ILE A 123 -21.19 3.86 -9.80
C ILE A 123 -19.99 4.52 -10.50
N PRO A 124 -19.26 5.43 -9.82
CA PRO A 124 -18.12 6.09 -10.43
C PRO A 124 -17.03 5.10 -10.83
N PHE A 125 -16.42 5.34 -11.99
CA PHE A 125 -15.24 4.59 -12.45
C PHE A 125 -14.00 5.41 -12.18
N TYR A 126 -13.12 4.93 -11.32
CA TYR A 126 -11.92 5.61 -10.85
C TYR A 126 -10.65 4.95 -11.39
N TRP A 127 -9.60 5.74 -11.58
CA TRP A 127 -8.23 5.25 -11.76
C TRP A 127 -7.23 6.37 -11.44
N ARG A 128 -5.99 6.01 -11.16
CA ARG A 128 -4.90 6.99 -11.03
C ARG A 128 -4.08 7.04 -12.31
N TYR A 129 -3.88 8.24 -12.85
CA TYR A 129 -2.94 8.47 -13.95
C TYR A 129 -1.56 8.80 -13.39
N ASP A 130 -0.55 8.06 -13.82
CA ASP A 130 0.84 8.20 -13.44
C ASP A 130 1.75 8.03 -14.64
N ALA A 131 2.56 9.04 -14.96
CA ALA A 131 3.51 9.05 -16.06
C ALA A 131 4.96 9.27 -15.61
N THR A 132 5.19 9.32 -14.30
CA THR A 132 6.52 9.54 -13.72
C THR A 132 7.24 8.21 -13.55
N ALA A 133 8.37 8.06 -14.23
CA ALA A 133 9.18 6.85 -14.14
C ALA A 133 10.00 6.83 -12.84
N PRO A 134 10.24 5.64 -12.25
CA PRO A 134 11.02 5.49 -11.02
C PRO A 134 12.47 5.98 -11.20
N THR A 135 12.97 6.61 -10.13
CA THR A 135 14.33 7.17 -10.09
C THR A 135 15.07 6.72 -8.84
N ILE A 136 16.42 6.66 -8.92
CA ILE A 136 17.24 6.47 -7.71
C ILE A 136 17.26 7.77 -6.93
N VAL A 137 16.76 7.73 -5.68
CA VAL A 137 16.72 8.87 -4.77
C VAL A 137 17.97 8.97 -3.90
N SER A 138 18.05 10.02 -3.07
CA SER A 138 19.18 10.20 -2.15
C SER A 138 19.25 9.09 -1.10
N GLY A 139 20.46 8.76 -0.64
CA GLY A 139 20.67 7.73 0.37
C GLY A 139 21.45 6.51 -0.12
N THR A 140 21.90 6.49 -1.40
CA THR A 140 22.83 5.46 -1.88
C THR A 140 24.02 5.34 -0.92
N SER A 141 24.25 4.15 -0.38
CA SER A 141 25.24 3.89 0.65
C SER A 141 26.08 2.64 0.34
N LEU A 142 27.27 2.57 0.94
CA LEU A 142 28.25 1.52 0.68
C LEU A 142 28.61 0.83 1.99
N SER A 143 28.71 -0.52 1.98
CA SER A 143 29.26 -1.28 3.10
C SER A 143 30.73 -0.94 3.33
N SER A 144 31.18 -1.04 4.58
CA SER A 144 32.56 -0.68 4.96
C SER A 144 33.64 -1.54 4.29
N ASP A 145 33.28 -2.73 3.87
CA ASP A 145 34.15 -3.71 3.19
C ASP A 145 34.08 -3.66 1.67
N ASN A 146 33.28 -2.75 1.09
CA ASN A 146 32.99 -2.65 -0.34
C ASN A 146 32.40 -3.94 -0.94
N SER A 147 31.58 -4.65 -0.21
CA SER A 147 30.92 -5.87 -0.69
C SER A 147 29.49 -5.63 -1.19
N THR A 148 28.82 -4.60 -0.68
CA THR A 148 27.46 -4.25 -1.04
C THR A 148 27.27 -2.75 -1.19
N VAL A 149 26.35 -2.35 -2.07
CA VAL A 149 25.83 -1.00 -2.18
C VAL A 149 24.30 -1.05 -2.05
N THR A 150 23.74 -0.13 -1.25
CA THR A 150 22.29 0.03 -1.11
C THR A 150 21.84 1.19 -1.97
N VAL A 151 20.78 1.01 -2.76
CA VAL A 151 20.11 2.04 -3.54
C VAL A 151 18.65 2.09 -3.13
N LYS A 152 18.07 3.31 -3.10
CA LYS A 152 16.65 3.53 -2.89
C LYS A 152 16.02 4.05 -4.16
N LEU A 153 14.81 3.61 -4.45
CA LEU A 153 14.01 4.11 -5.56
C LEU A 153 12.93 5.08 -5.06
N SER A 154 12.41 5.91 -5.94
CA SER A 154 11.40 6.94 -5.58
C SER A 154 10.03 6.35 -5.26
N GLU A 155 9.84 5.06 -5.51
CA GLU A 155 8.56 4.37 -5.47
C GLU A 155 8.75 2.87 -5.54
N LEU A 156 7.68 2.09 -5.32
CA LEU A 156 7.65 0.64 -5.54
C LEU A 156 7.93 0.30 -6.99
N VAL A 157 8.72 -0.74 -7.23
CA VAL A 157 9.16 -1.13 -8.56
C VAL A 157 9.13 -2.64 -8.76
N TYR A 158 8.99 -3.03 -10.04
CA TYR A 158 8.80 -4.40 -10.49
C TYR A 158 9.69 -4.69 -11.69
N ASP A 159 9.92 -5.97 -12.00
CA ASP A 159 10.69 -6.39 -13.19
C ASP A 159 9.81 -6.45 -14.47
N THR A 160 8.49 -6.36 -14.33
CA THR A 160 7.54 -6.34 -15.46
C THR A 160 6.78 -5.02 -15.55
N ASN A 161 6.37 -4.65 -16.75
CA ASN A 161 5.54 -3.46 -16.98
C ASN A 161 4.05 -3.66 -16.60
N SER A 162 3.70 -4.78 -16.00
CA SER A 162 2.37 -5.05 -15.46
C SER A 162 2.29 -4.84 -13.95
N GLY A 163 3.32 -4.29 -13.32
CA GLY A 163 3.36 -4.04 -11.88
C GLY A 163 3.46 -5.32 -11.05
N SER A 164 4.26 -6.28 -11.51
CA SER A 164 4.49 -7.55 -10.83
C SER A 164 5.91 -8.06 -11.03
N GLY A 165 6.35 -8.95 -10.18
CA GLY A 165 7.65 -9.60 -10.21
C GLY A 165 8.75 -8.85 -9.48
N ALA A 166 9.51 -9.57 -8.64
CA ALA A 166 10.64 -9.03 -7.88
C ALA A 166 11.83 -8.69 -8.78
N LEU A 167 12.58 -7.65 -8.43
CA LEU A 167 13.78 -7.27 -9.17
C LEU A 167 14.87 -8.34 -9.07
N GLU A 168 15.57 -8.56 -10.19
CA GLU A 168 16.67 -9.50 -10.30
C GLU A 168 18.03 -8.79 -10.43
N VAL A 169 19.13 -9.55 -10.28
CA VAL A 169 20.50 -9.01 -10.45
C VAL A 169 20.73 -8.41 -11.84
N GLY A 170 20.01 -8.87 -12.85
CA GLY A 170 20.07 -8.37 -14.23
C GLY A 170 19.52 -6.97 -14.44
N ASP A 171 18.72 -6.47 -13.51
CA ASP A 171 18.01 -5.19 -13.61
C ASP A 171 18.91 -4.01 -13.29
N PHE A 172 20.04 -4.27 -12.65
CA PHE A 172 21.04 -3.27 -12.34
C PHE A 172 22.38 -3.52 -13.04
N ALA A 173 23.05 -2.43 -13.37
CA ALA A 173 24.39 -2.45 -13.93
C ALA A 173 25.33 -1.54 -13.14
N PHE A 174 26.53 -2.05 -12.86
CA PHE A 174 27.63 -1.32 -12.21
C PHE A 174 28.65 -0.77 -13.20
N SER A 175 29.19 0.37 -12.88
CA SER A 175 30.42 0.88 -13.47
C SER A 175 31.30 1.55 -12.43
N ILE A 176 32.63 1.51 -12.64
CA ILE A 176 33.60 2.20 -11.79
C ILE A 176 34.39 3.20 -12.64
N SER A 177 34.66 4.37 -12.07
CA SER A 177 35.53 5.39 -12.64
C SER A 177 36.52 5.90 -11.60
N GLY A 178 37.69 6.36 -12.05
CA GLY A 178 38.79 6.82 -11.17
C GLY A 178 39.54 5.68 -10.53
N GLY A 179 40.54 6.02 -9.71
CA GLY A 179 41.30 5.12 -8.84
C GLY A 179 41.98 3.91 -9.46
N LEU A 180 42.18 2.88 -8.65
CA LEU A 180 42.88 1.64 -8.98
C LEU A 180 41.98 0.40 -8.87
N GLY A 181 40.84 0.52 -8.18
CA GLY A 181 39.86 -0.54 -8.03
C GLY A 181 39.12 -0.81 -9.34
N THR A 182 38.82 -2.05 -9.63
CA THR A 182 38.03 -2.47 -10.82
C THR A 182 37.02 -3.53 -10.42
N LEU A 183 35.85 -3.53 -11.09
CA LEU A 183 34.84 -4.55 -10.88
C LEU A 183 35.25 -5.91 -11.43
N ALA A 184 34.86 -6.97 -10.75
CA ALA A 184 34.92 -8.32 -11.28
C ALA A 184 33.78 -8.60 -12.28
N SER A 185 32.62 -7.96 -12.06
CA SER A 185 31.44 -8.03 -12.94
C SER A 185 30.74 -6.66 -12.98
N ALA A 186 30.16 -6.31 -14.11
CA ALA A 186 29.29 -5.15 -14.23
C ALA A 186 27.85 -5.42 -13.76
N THR A 187 27.48 -6.67 -13.52
CA THR A 187 26.18 -7.08 -12.97
C THR A 187 26.35 -7.39 -11.49
N PRO A 188 25.41 -7.03 -10.62
CA PRO A 188 25.38 -7.45 -9.22
C PRO A 188 25.57 -8.96 -9.04
N THR A 189 26.19 -9.36 -7.95
CA THR A 189 26.38 -10.78 -7.58
C THR A 189 25.22 -11.31 -6.75
N SER A 190 24.46 -10.42 -6.11
CA SER A 190 23.24 -10.68 -5.36
C SER A 190 22.38 -9.43 -5.32
N ILE A 191 21.10 -9.61 -5.09
CA ILE A 191 20.12 -8.57 -4.81
C ILE A 191 19.25 -9.04 -3.65
N SER A 192 18.90 -8.13 -2.77
CA SER A 192 17.86 -8.34 -1.76
C SER A 192 17.20 -7.01 -1.46
N LYS A 193 15.90 -7.02 -1.20
CA LYS A 193 15.17 -5.87 -0.66
C LYS A 193 15.52 -5.78 0.83
N ALA A 194 15.79 -4.58 1.32
CA ALA A 194 15.94 -4.34 2.75
C ALA A 194 14.56 -3.97 3.31
N ASN A 195 14.22 -4.54 4.45
CA ASN A 195 12.92 -4.25 5.06
C ASN A 195 12.79 -2.76 5.39
N PRO A 196 11.58 -2.20 5.27
CA PRO A 196 11.31 -0.82 5.63
C PRO A 196 11.43 -0.58 7.14
N SER A 197 11.47 0.67 7.50
CA SER A 197 11.32 1.13 8.88
C SER A 197 10.20 2.15 8.95
N PHE A 198 9.36 2.05 9.98
CA PHE A 198 8.26 2.99 10.17
C PHE A 198 8.69 4.16 11.06
N THR A 199 8.35 5.38 10.63
CA THR A 199 8.55 6.60 11.40
C THR A 199 7.19 7.12 11.86
N ASP A 200 6.93 7.11 13.17
CA ASP A 200 5.65 7.53 13.73
C ASP A 200 5.54 9.06 13.87
N SER A 201 4.35 9.57 13.62
CA SER A 201 3.96 10.94 13.93
C SER A 201 2.55 10.98 14.50
N GLN A 202 2.35 11.81 15.53
CA GLN A 202 1.02 11.99 16.12
C GLN A 202 0.22 12.99 15.30
N VAL A 203 -0.91 12.54 14.75
CA VAL A 203 -1.83 13.39 13.96
C VAL A 203 -2.73 14.19 14.90
N ALA A 204 -3.39 13.53 15.86
CA ALA A 204 -4.40 14.14 16.72
C ALA A 204 -4.66 13.33 18.01
N THR A 205 -5.46 13.94 18.92
CA THR A 205 -5.85 13.33 20.19
C THR A 205 -7.35 13.50 20.44
N PRO A 206 -8.23 12.90 19.62
CA PRO A 206 -9.67 12.88 19.91
C PRO A 206 -9.98 11.91 21.06
N ASP A 207 -11.06 12.14 21.80
CA ASP A 207 -11.45 11.26 22.93
C ASP A 207 -12.17 10.00 22.40
N GLY A 208 -11.57 8.84 22.62
CA GLY A 208 -12.09 7.53 22.23
C GLY A 208 -12.24 7.28 20.74
N PRO A 209 -11.22 7.48 19.88
CA PRO A 209 -11.32 7.19 18.46
C PRO A 209 -11.55 5.69 18.24
N GLN A 210 -12.60 5.33 17.48
CA GLN A 210 -12.99 3.94 17.28
C GLN A 210 -12.36 3.30 16.05
N SER A 211 -12.31 4.08 14.98
CA SER A 211 -11.77 3.71 13.70
C SER A 211 -11.10 4.92 13.05
N VAL A 212 -10.34 4.66 12.03
CA VAL A 212 -9.86 5.65 11.08
C VAL A 212 -10.17 5.14 9.68
N ARG A 213 -10.68 6.02 8.81
CA ARG A 213 -10.87 5.76 7.39
C ARG A 213 -10.14 6.81 6.59
N THR A 214 -9.55 6.37 5.52
CA THR A 214 -8.80 7.23 4.61
C THR A 214 -9.61 7.49 3.35
N VAL A 215 -9.61 8.72 2.89
CA VAL A 215 -10.33 9.17 1.69
C VAL A 215 -9.78 10.52 1.26
N ASP A 216 -9.76 10.80 -0.02
CA ASP A 216 -9.61 12.16 -0.58
C ASP A 216 -11.01 12.81 -0.56
N LEU A 217 -11.36 13.45 0.60
CA LEU A 217 -12.73 13.93 0.86
C LEU A 217 -13.09 15.20 0.10
N ASP A 218 -12.11 16.04 -0.17
CA ASP A 218 -12.31 17.32 -0.90
C ASP A 218 -11.77 17.29 -2.33
N LEU A 219 -11.33 16.10 -2.78
CA LEU A 219 -10.87 15.80 -4.12
C LEU A 219 -9.66 16.66 -4.56
N ASP A 220 -8.77 16.98 -3.59
CA ASP A 220 -7.53 17.71 -3.84
C ASP A 220 -6.33 16.81 -4.15
N ASN A 221 -6.49 15.48 -4.05
CA ASN A 221 -5.56 14.35 -4.23
C ASN A 221 -4.64 14.08 -3.04
N ASP A 222 -4.92 14.65 -1.89
CA ASP A 222 -4.25 14.34 -0.64
C ASP A 222 -5.16 13.46 0.23
N MET A 223 -4.66 12.36 0.78
CA MET A 223 -5.51 11.46 1.56
C MET A 223 -5.79 12.03 2.95
N ASP A 224 -7.06 12.16 3.27
CA ASP A 224 -7.61 12.65 4.52
C ASP A 224 -7.97 11.52 5.49
N PHE A 225 -8.26 11.85 6.75
CA PHE A 225 -8.72 10.90 7.74
C PHE A 225 -10.11 11.24 8.28
N ILE A 226 -11.02 10.26 8.27
CA ILE A 226 -12.32 10.35 8.91
C ILE A 226 -12.28 9.51 10.18
N VAL A 227 -12.63 10.15 11.31
CA VAL A 227 -12.50 9.55 12.65
C VAL A 227 -13.80 9.74 13.46
N PRO A 228 -14.51 8.66 13.79
CA PRO A 228 -15.57 8.71 14.78
C PRO A 228 -14.96 8.72 16.19
N ALA A 229 -15.03 9.86 16.87
CA ALA A 229 -14.61 10.05 18.25
C ALA A 229 -15.78 9.74 19.18
N PHE A 230 -15.79 8.50 19.70
CA PHE A 230 -16.92 7.90 20.40
C PHE A 230 -17.28 8.63 21.70
N ASP A 231 -16.28 8.99 22.50
CA ASP A 231 -16.47 9.61 23.81
C ASP A 231 -16.65 11.14 23.71
N ASP A 232 -16.28 11.73 22.56
CA ASP A 232 -16.54 13.15 22.19
C ASP A 232 -17.90 13.36 21.52
N ASP A 233 -18.63 12.31 21.15
CA ASP A 233 -19.92 12.38 20.44
C ASP A 233 -19.86 13.15 19.11
N ILE A 234 -18.78 12.94 18.34
CA ILE A 234 -18.46 13.71 17.15
C ILE A 234 -17.82 12.82 16.04
N ILE A 235 -18.10 13.12 14.78
CA ILE A 235 -17.36 12.62 13.63
C ILE A 235 -16.44 13.73 13.14
N LEU A 236 -15.14 13.44 13.11
CA LEU A 236 -14.08 14.35 12.74
C LEU A 236 -13.55 14.02 11.35
N TRP A 237 -13.12 15.06 10.66
CA TRP A 237 -12.34 15.00 9.43
C TRP A 237 -11.02 15.71 9.68
N TYR A 238 -9.92 15.06 9.37
CA TYR A 238 -8.57 15.62 9.40
C TYR A 238 -8.11 15.82 7.95
N GLU A 239 -8.29 17.05 7.45
CA GLU A 239 -7.89 17.47 6.11
C GLU A 239 -6.37 17.53 6.01
N ASN A 240 -5.80 16.74 5.10
CA ASN A 240 -4.39 16.78 4.73
C ASN A 240 -4.13 17.97 3.80
N ASN A 241 -2.93 18.51 3.80
CA ASN A 241 -2.52 19.62 2.92
C ASN A 241 -1.42 19.18 1.92
N GLY A 242 -1.27 17.90 1.67
CA GLY A 242 -0.24 17.31 0.81
C GLY A 242 1.17 17.35 1.38
N SER A 243 1.31 17.60 2.69
CA SER A 243 2.59 17.57 3.39
C SER A 243 2.43 16.96 4.78
N GLN A 244 1.52 16.00 4.93
CA GLN A 244 1.15 15.31 6.17
C GLN A 244 0.89 16.28 7.35
N SER A 245 0.35 17.48 7.03
CA SER A 245 -0.08 18.45 8.03
C SER A 245 -1.59 18.54 8.03
N PHE A 246 -2.22 18.03 9.08
CA PHE A 246 -3.64 17.78 9.16
C PHE A 246 -4.38 18.93 9.86
N THR A 247 -5.50 19.37 9.27
CA THR A 247 -6.40 20.38 9.84
C THR A 247 -7.70 19.71 10.28
N GLN A 248 -8.00 19.76 11.58
CA GLN A 248 -9.23 19.18 12.12
C GLN A 248 -10.47 19.97 11.69
N ARG A 249 -11.45 19.27 11.17
CA ARG A 249 -12.81 19.73 10.81
C ARG A 249 -13.87 18.84 11.43
N THR A 250 -15.13 19.27 11.40
CA THR A 250 -16.25 18.51 11.95
C THR A 250 -17.22 18.15 10.84
N VAL A 251 -17.51 16.85 10.70
CA VAL A 251 -18.58 16.33 9.82
C VAL A 251 -19.92 16.38 10.56
N GLY A 252 -19.99 15.81 11.75
CA GLY A 252 -21.21 15.77 12.57
C GLY A 252 -20.92 15.83 14.06
N SER A 253 -21.85 16.37 14.84
CA SER A 253 -21.71 16.48 16.30
C SER A 253 -23.03 16.27 17.02
N GLY A 254 -22.97 15.94 18.33
CA GLY A 254 -24.13 15.63 19.15
C GLY A 254 -24.78 14.32 18.75
N ILE A 255 -23.96 13.31 18.50
CA ILE A 255 -24.29 11.94 18.10
C ILE A 255 -23.76 11.01 19.18
N ASP A 256 -24.61 10.37 19.98
CA ASP A 256 -24.16 9.56 21.12
C ASP A 256 -23.48 8.27 20.65
N GLY A 257 -22.13 8.26 20.72
CA GLY A 257 -21.27 7.12 20.41
C GLY A 257 -21.19 6.75 18.93
N PRO A 258 -20.69 7.63 18.03
CA PRO A 258 -20.35 7.24 16.67
C PRO A 258 -19.26 6.17 16.70
N LYS A 259 -19.43 5.08 15.95
CA LYS A 259 -18.52 3.94 16.06
C LYS A 259 -17.80 3.60 14.77
N GLU A 260 -18.49 3.59 13.68
CA GLU A 260 -17.93 3.33 12.36
C GLU A 260 -18.39 4.41 11.39
N THR A 261 -17.51 4.77 10.49
CA THR A 261 -17.79 5.68 9.37
C THR A 261 -17.35 5.03 8.07
N TYR A 262 -18.09 5.27 7.01
CA TYR A 262 -17.76 4.79 5.66
C TYR A 262 -17.87 5.98 4.71
N PRO A 263 -16.73 6.49 4.18
CA PRO A 263 -16.74 7.54 3.17
C PRO A 263 -17.09 6.94 1.80
N VAL A 264 -18.02 7.58 1.08
CA VAL A 264 -18.52 7.11 -0.22
C VAL A 264 -19.37 8.21 -0.85
N ASP A 265 -19.40 8.30 -2.17
CA ASP A 265 -20.38 9.10 -2.93
C ASP A 265 -21.69 8.30 -3.00
N LEU A 266 -22.57 8.46 -1.98
CA LEU A 266 -23.75 7.61 -1.80
C LEU A 266 -24.89 7.95 -2.78
N ASP A 267 -25.02 9.20 -3.19
CA ASP A 267 -26.06 9.65 -4.11
C ASP A 267 -25.56 9.85 -5.55
N LEU A 268 -24.30 9.50 -5.78
CA LEU A 268 -23.65 9.51 -7.08
C LEU A 268 -23.66 10.91 -7.73
N ASP A 269 -23.46 11.96 -6.90
CA ASP A 269 -23.39 13.35 -7.36
C ASP A 269 -21.96 13.82 -7.61
N GLY A 270 -20.96 13.03 -7.23
CA GLY A 270 -19.54 13.25 -7.45
C GLY A 270 -18.80 13.78 -6.23
N ASP A 271 -19.47 14.00 -5.12
CA ASP A 271 -18.94 14.50 -3.87
C ASP A 271 -18.90 13.37 -2.81
N MET A 272 -17.80 13.22 -2.07
CA MET A 272 -17.68 12.15 -1.08
C MET A 272 -18.53 12.45 0.15
N ASP A 273 -19.44 11.55 0.45
CA ASP A 273 -20.34 11.53 1.61
C ASP A 273 -19.76 10.68 2.75
N ILE A 274 -20.47 10.65 3.89
CA ILE A 274 -20.12 9.78 5.01
C ILE A 274 -21.34 9.06 5.54
N VAL A 275 -21.34 7.74 5.52
CA VAL A 275 -22.32 6.87 6.20
C VAL A 275 -21.77 6.49 7.58
N SER A 276 -22.60 6.52 8.63
CA SER A 276 -22.14 6.20 9.98
C SER A 276 -23.15 5.37 10.77
N ALA A 277 -22.65 4.30 11.40
CA ALA A 277 -23.41 3.50 12.35
C ALA A 277 -23.18 4.00 13.79
N ILE A 278 -24.27 4.37 14.47
CA ILE A 278 -24.22 4.99 15.78
C ILE A 278 -24.58 3.97 16.88
N TYR A 279 -23.68 3.84 17.84
CA TYR A 279 -23.78 2.80 18.86
C TYR A 279 -24.86 3.05 19.90
N ASN A 280 -24.85 4.20 20.59
CA ASN A 280 -25.75 4.48 21.70
C ASN A 280 -27.12 5.00 21.24
N ASP A 281 -27.15 5.92 20.26
CA ASP A 281 -28.42 6.41 19.67
C ASP A 281 -29.12 5.34 18.84
N LYS A 282 -28.39 4.31 18.36
CA LYS A 282 -28.89 3.23 17.50
C LYS A 282 -29.45 3.76 16.18
N ASP A 283 -28.77 4.71 15.62
CA ASP A 283 -29.10 5.33 14.34
C ASP A 283 -28.16 4.81 13.25
N LEU A 284 -28.65 4.75 12.02
CA LEU A 284 -27.88 4.73 10.79
C LEU A 284 -28.03 6.10 10.14
N LEU A 285 -26.91 6.79 10.00
CA LEU A 285 -26.88 8.17 9.50
C LEU A 285 -26.10 8.28 8.22
N TRP A 286 -26.51 9.23 7.40
CA TRP A 286 -25.81 9.68 6.22
C TRP A 286 -25.56 11.19 6.33
N TYR A 287 -24.34 11.61 6.09
CA TYR A 287 -23.90 13.00 6.02
C TYR A 287 -23.62 13.32 4.56
N GLU A 288 -24.62 13.87 3.88
CA GLU A 288 -24.56 14.31 2.49
C GLU A 288 -23.67 15.55 2.39
N ASN A 289 -22.63 15.47 1.55
CA ASN A 289 -21.76 16.57 1.20
C ASN A 289 -22.39 17.39 0.06
N ASP A 290 -22.19 18.69 0.04
CA ASP A 290 -22.71 19.58 -1.00
C ASP A 290 -21.63 20.02 -2.02
N GLY A 291 -20.50 19.32 -2.07
CA GLY A 291 -19.33 19.66 -2.88
C GLY A 291 -18.55 20.87 -2.41
N SER A 292 -18.94 21.44 -1.26
CA SER A 292 -18.22 22.51 -0.59
C SER A 292 -17.81 22.11 0.83
N GLN A 293 -17.74 20.81 1.09
CA GLN A 293 -17.45 20.20 2.40
C GLN A 293 -18.42 20.68 3.50
N SER A 294 -19.68 20.92 3.11
CA SER A 294 -20.77 21.26 4.04
C SER A 294 -21.73 20.10 4.14
N PHE A 295 -21.75 19.43 5.28
CA PHE A 295 -22.46 18.18 5.49
C PHE A 295 -23.87 18.38 6.00
N THR A 296 -24.85 17.74 5.33
CA THR A 296 -26.24 17.71 5.75
C THR A 296 -26.58 16.35 6.36
N LYS A 297 -26.88 16.31 7.67
CA LYS A 297 -27.27 15.07 8.37
C LYS A 297 -28.62 14.56 7.85
N ARG A 298 -28.65 13.32 7.37
CA ARG A 298 -29.85 12.55 7.02
C ARG A 298 -29.93 11.29 7.88
N THR A 299 -31.13 10.86 8.22
CA THR A 299 -31.32 9.63 9.02
C THR A 299 -31.93 8.57 8.10
N ILE A 300 -31.20 7.46 7.94
CA ILE A 300 -31.64 6.30 7.16
C ILE A 300 -32.53 5.40 8.04
N ASP A 301 -32.06 5.03 9.25
CA ASP A 301 -32.84 4.30 10.26
C ASP A 301 -32.57 4.91 11.64
N ALA A 302 -33.63 5.33 12.34
CA ALA A 302 -33.57 5.91 13.70
C ALA A 302 -33.84 4.88 14.80
N SER A 303 -33.80 3.59 14.49
CA SER A 303 -34.19 2.53 15.42
C SER A 303 -33.58 1.17 15.06
N LEU A 304 -32.24 1.14 14.94
CA LEU A 304 -31.52 -0.13 14.75
C LEU A 304 -31.93 -1.11 15.89
N ALA A 305 -32.09 -2.38 15.56
CA ALA A 305 -32.54 -3.39 16.52
C ALA A 305 -31.54 -3.57 17.68
N GLY A 306 -30.23 -3.48 17.37
CA GLY A 306 -29.12 -3.46 18.33
C GLY A 306 -28.35 -2.14 18.28
N ASN A 307 -27.23 -2.08 18.97
CA ASN A 307 -26.31 -0.95 18.88
C ASN A 307 -25.58 -1.00 17.53
N GLY A 308 -25.60 0.08 16.75
CA GLY A 308 -24.85 0.18 15.50
C GLY A 308 -23.35 -0.07 15.75
N ASN A 309 -22.76 -1.03 15.06
CA ASN A 309 -21.38 -1.41 15.31
C ASN A 309 -20.50 -1.16 14.10
N HIS A 310 -20.95 -1.60 12.95
CA HIS A 310 -20.25 -1.45 11.69
C HIS A 310 -21.23 -1.17 10.57
N CYS A 311 -20.79 -0.41 9.58
CA CYS A 311 -21.50 -0.23 8.31
C CYS A 311 -20.49 -0.28 7.16
N MET A 312 -20.96 -0.70 6.01
CA MET A 312 -20.24 -0.62 4.75
C MET A 312 -21.24 -0.30 3.63
N VAL A 313 -20.74 0.23 2.54
CA VAL A 313 -21.55 0.60 1.39
C VAL A 313 -21.05 -0.16 0.16
N VAL A 314 -21.97 -0.78 -0.56
CA VAL A 314 -21.69 -1.62 -1.73
C VAL A 314 -22.97 -1.79 -2.54
N ASP A 315 -22.88 -1.91 -3.84
CA ASP A 315 -23.98 -2.36 -4.70
C ASP A 315 -24.14 -3.87 -4.54
N LEU A 316 -25.03 -4.29 -3.60
CA LEU A 316 -25.13 -5.69 -3.19
C LEU A 316 -25.97 -6.54 -4.14
N ASP A 317 -26.96 -5.95 -4.81
CA ASP A 317 -27.86 -6.65 -5.71
C ASP A 317 -27.56 -6.40 -7.21
N GLY A 318 -26.51 -5.62 -7.49
CA GLY A 318 -26.02 -5.38 -8.84
C GLY A 318 -26.91 -4.46 -9.68
N ASP A 319 -27.74 -3.62 -9.02
CA ASP A 319 -28.66 -2.70 -9.71
C ASP A 319 -28.05 -1.33 -10.01
N ASN A 320 -26.78 -1.10 -9.61
CA ASN A 320 -25.95 0.09 -9.70
C ASN A 320 -26.34 1.23 -8.76
N ASP A 321 -27.10 0.95 -7.74
CA ASP A 321 -27.37 1.85 -6.63
C ASP A 321 -26.60 1.37 -5.40
N LEU A 322 -25.95 2.28 -4.68
CA LEU A 322 -25.15 1.89 -3.54
C LEU A 322 -26.02 1.58 -2.32
N ASP A 323 -25.92 0.36 -1.82
CA ASP A 323 -26.62 -0.16 -0.67
C ASP A 323 -25.78 -0.06 0.61
N ILE A 324 -26.41 -0.28 1.76
CA ILE A 324 -25.73 -0.23 3.04
C ILE A 324 -25.92 -1.52 3.81
N VAL A 325 -24.82 -2.21 4.16
CA VAL A 325 -24.82 -3.37 5.05
C VAL A 325 -24.47 -2.92 6.45
N VAL A 326 -25.30 -3.27 7.45
CA VAL A 326 -25.14 -2.84 8.84
C VAL A 326 -25.12 -4.03 9.78
N GLY A 327 -24.05 -4.14 10.57
CA GLY A 327 -23.93 -5.06 11.67
C GLY A 327 -24.29 -4.40 13.00
N THR A 328 -25.11 -5.05 13.82
CA THR A 328 -25.50 -4.53 15.14
C THR A 328 -25.12 -5.46 16.27
N LEU A 329 -24.69 -4.86 17.40
CA LEU A 329 -24.42 -5.55 18.67
C LEU A 329 -25.67 -5.71 19.52
N ASN A 330 -25.61 -6.65 20.48
CA ASN A 330 -26.64 -7.02 21.43
C ASN A 330 -27.78 -7.89 20.88
N ASP A 331 -28.25 -7.68 19.68
CA ASP A 331 -29.16 -8.57 18.97
C ASP A 331 -28.41 -9.44 17.94
N ASN A 332 -27.15 -9.13 17.68
CA ASN A 332 -26.28 -9.84 16.75
C ASN A 332 -26.93 -10.02 15.36
N SER A 333 -27.50 -8.95 14.82
CA SER A 333 -28.13 -8.97 13.50
C SER A 333 -27.27 -8.31 12.43
N LEU A 334 -27.44 -8.79 11.20
CA LEU A 334 -26.94 -8.19 9.98
C LEU A 334 -28.15 -7.82 9.12
N SER A 335 -28.19 -6.59 8.70
CA SER A 335 -29.25 -6.05 7.85
C SER A 335 -28.63 -5.37 6.64
N TRP A 336 -29.34 -5.45 5.55
CA TRP A 336 -29.06 -4.75 4.32
C TRP A 336 -30.14 -3.70 4.08
N TYR A 337 -29.75 -2.50 3.70
CA TYR A 337 -30.62 -1.38 3.35
C TYR A 337 -30.49 -1.14 1.86
N GLU A 338 -31.40 -1.76 1.10
CA GLU A 338 -31.54 -1.64 -0.35
C GLU A 338 -31.92 -0.20 -0.71
N ASN A 339 -31.11 0.44 -1.53
CA ASN A 339 -31.38 1.75 -2.11
C ASN A 339 -32.24 1.59 -3.37
N ASP A 340 -33.16 2.49 -3.62
CA ASP A 340 -34.01 2.46 -4.82
C ASP A 340 -33.53 3.46 -5.90
N GLY A 341 -32.29 3.92 -5.84
CA GLY A 341 -31.70 4.91 -6.72
C GLY A 341 -32.19 6.34 -6.49
N SER A 342 -33.03 6.54 -5.48
CA SER A 342 -33.54 7.87 -5.08
C SER A 342 -33.22 8.15 -3.61
N GLN A 343 -32.23 7.45 -3.05
CA GLN A 343 -31.81 7.49 -1.64
C GLN A 343 -32.97 7.18 -0.68
N SER A 344 -33.89 6.28 -1.11
CA SER A 344 -34.97 5.74 -0.29
C SER A 344 -34.63 4.28 0.05
N PHE A 345 -34.32 4.02 1.30
CA PHE A 345 -33.76 2.76 1.74
C PHE A 345 -34.81 1.79 2.28
N THR A 346 -34.81 0.56 1.77
CA THR A 346 -35.66 -0.55 2.25
C THR A 346 -34.81 -1.52 3.08
N LYS A 347 -35.19 -1.71 4.35
CA LYS A 347 -34.46 -2.61 5.24
C LYS A 347 -34.80 -4.06 4.98
N ASN A 348 -33.82 -4.86 4.66
CA ASN A 348 -33.85 -6.31 4.50
C ASN A 348 -33.01 -7.00 5.58
N SER A 349 -33.44 -8.16 6.07
CA SER A 349 -32.67 -8.91 7.09
C SER A 349 -31.86 -10.00 6.42
N ILE A 350 -30.55 -9.97 6.57
CA ILE A 350 -29.68 -11.05 6.15
C ILE A 350 -29.73 -12.20 7.19
N GLY A 351 -29.79 -11.86 8.48
CA GLY A 351 -29.96 -12.87 9.52
C GLY A 351 -29.57 -12.39 10.93
N THR A 352 -29.56 -13.37 11.87
CA THR A 352 -29.19 -13.15 13.26
C THR A 352 -28.19 -14.19 13.72
N GLY A 353 -27.47 -13.93 14.82
CA GLY A 353 -26.42 -14.83 15.36
C GLY A 353 -25.03 -14.51 14.79
N PHE A 354 -24.88 -13.37 14.16
CA PHE A 354 -23.61 -12.89 13.61
C PHE A 354 -22.71 -12.29 14.71
N ALA A 355 -21.38 -12.40 14.51
CA ALA A 355 -20.44 -11.64 15.31
C ALA A 355 -20.52 -10.16 14.92
N SER A 356 -20.18 -9.30 15.84
CA SER A 356 -20.23 -7.85 15.68
C SER A 356 -19.18 -7.26 14.73
N ASN A 357 -18.54 -8.05 13.91
CA ASN A 357 -17.48 -7.59 12.99
C ASN A 357 -18.05 -7.31 11.60
N LEU A 358 -17.45 -6.36 10.90
CA LEU A 358 -17.74 -6.07 9.49
C LEU A 358 -17.59 -7.34 8.64
N PRO A 359 -18.56 -7.66 7.78
CA PRO A 359 -18.30 -8.59 6.70
C PRO A 359 -17.26 -7.99 5.75
N VAL A 360 -16.46 -8.83 5.12
CA VAL A 360 -15.81 -8.50 3.86
C VAL A 360 -16.77 -8.94 2.77
N VAL A 361 -17.17 -8.02 1.88
CA VAL A 361 -18.03 -8.31 0.73
C VAL A 361 -17.17 -8.41 -0.51
N ILE A 362 -17.29 -9.53 -1.20
CA ILE A 362 -16.48 -9.87 -2.39
C ILE A 362 -17.17 -11.02 -3.13
N ASP A 363 -17.02 -11.11 -4.43
CA ASP A 363 -17.38 -12.28 -5.24
C ASP A 363 -16.30 -13.36 -4.99
N LEU A 364 -16.56 -14.24 -4.00
CA LEU A 364 -15.54 -15.20 -3.50
C LEU A 364 -15.41 -16.42 -4.37
N ASP A 365 -16.49 -16.84 -5.05
CA ASP A 365 -16.53 -18.01 -5.92
C ASP A 365 -16.56 -17.64 -7.42
N GLU A 366 -16.41 -16.35 -7.72
CA GLU A 366 -16.33 -15.81 -9.07
C GLU A 366 -17.57 -16.12 -9.95
N ASP A 367 -18.75 -16.24 -9.32
CA ASP A 367 -19.99 -16.48 -10.02
C ASP A 367 -20.69 -15.19 -10.51
N GLY A 368 -20.20 -14.03 -10.09
CA GLY A 368 -20.66 -12.69 -10.46
C GLY A 368 -21.57 -12.04 -9.42
N ASP A 369 -21.89 -12.72 -8.33
CA ASP A 369 -22.73 -12.23 -7.24
C ASP A 369 -21.87 -11.92 -6.00
N LEU A 370 -22.09 -10.81 -5.33
CA LEU A 370 -21.29 -10.45 -4.16
C LEU A 370 -21.62 -11.29 -2.94
N ASP A 371 -20.63 -11.96 -2.39
CA ASP A 371 -20.65 -12.77 -1.18
C ASP A 371 -20.22 -12.01 0.06
N MET A 372 -20.30 -12.65 1.23
CA MET A 372 -19.81 -12.10 2.48
C MET A 372 -18.94 -13.10 3.23
N VAL A 373 -17.73 -12.71 3.61
CA VAL A 373 -16.89 -13.44 4.56
C VAL A 373 -16.96 -12.73 5.90
N MET A 374 -17.38 -13.44 6.95
CA MET A 374 -17.54 -12.85 8.27
C MET A 374 -17.50 -13.87 9.40
N ARG A 375 -17.63 -13.39 10.60
CA ARG A 375 -17.71 -14.18 11.81
C ARG A 375 -19.11 -14.30 12.36
N THR A 376 -19.40 -15.43 12.96
CA THR A 376 -20.70 -15.72 13.60
C THR A 376 -20.51 -16.22 15.01
N PHE A 377 -21.50 -15.94 15.90
CA PHE A 377 -21.53 -16.45 17.28
C PHE A 377 -22.33 -17.75 17.45
N GLU A 378 -22.91 -18.28 16.42
CA GLU A 378 -23.78 -19.45 16.51
C GLU A 378 -22.99 -20.72 16.91
N GLY A 379 -23.16 -21.14 18.17
CA GLY A 379 -22.46 -22.29 18.73
C GLY A 379 -20.98 -22.09 19.07
N GLY A 380 -20.57 -20.85 19.30
CA GLY A 380 -19.20 -20.34 19.44
C GLY A 380 -18.83 -19.47 18.24
N GLU A 381 -17.80 -18.64 18.39
CA GLU A 381 -17.31 -17.85 17.26
C GLU A 381 -16.77 -18.76 16.17
N LYS A 382 -17.11 -18.46 14.92
CA LYS A 382 -16.70 -19.20 13.73
C LYS A 382 -16.48 -18.26 12.58
N LEU A 383 -15.49 -18.57 11.77
CA LEU A 383 -15.26 -17.93 10.47
C LEU A 383 -16.13 -18.63 9.42
N ARG A 384 -16.92 -17.85 8.68
CA ARG A 384 -17.85 -18.33 7.69
C ARG A 384 -17.86 -17.49 6.43
N TRP A 385 -18.26 -18.13 5.37
CA TRP A 385 -18.62 -17.54 4.11
C TRP A 385 -20.13 -17.69 3.86
N PHE A 386 -20.75 -16.64 3.33
CA PHE A 386 -22.16 -16.56 2.99
C PHE A 386 -22.25 -16.36 1.49
N GLU A 387 -22.46 -17.46 0.78
CA GLU A 387 -22.64 -17.51 -0.66
C GLU A 387 -23.97 -16.87 -1.04
N ASN A 388 -23.92 -15.83 -1.87
CA ASN A 388 -25.10 -15.23 -2.50
C ASN A 388 -25.52 -16.09 -3.69
N ASN A 389 -26.78 -16.11 -4.03
CA ASN A 389 -27.30 -16.86 -5.16
C ASN A 389 -27.84 -15.96 -6.27
N GLY A 390 -27.43 -14.70 -6.33
CA GLY A 390 -27.93 -13.70 -7.28
C GLY A 390 -29.38 -13.26 -7.07
N SER A 391 -29.87 -13.44 -5.85
CA SER A 391 -31.19 -13.00 -5.42
C SER A 391 -31.17 -12.68 -3.92
N GLU A 392 -30.05 -12.19 -3.40
CA GLU A 392 -29.76 -11.77 -2.03
C GLU A 392 -30.17 -12.83 -0.99
N SER A 393 -30.14 -14.11 -1.40
CA SER A 393 -30.41 -15.25 -0.52
C SER A 393 -29.12 -15.98 -0.20
N PHE A 394 -28.65 -15.81 1.03
CA PHE A 394 -27.34 -16.25 1.46
C PHE A 394 -27.32 -17.66 2.01
N THR A 395 -26.42 -18.51 1.49
CA THR A 395 -26.13 -19.85 2.00
C THR A 395 -24.89 -19.81 2.88
N GLN A 396 -25.01 -20.29 4.12
CA GLN A 396 -23.93 -20.20 5.10
C GLN A 396 -22.97 -21.41 5.01
N ASN A 397 -21.71 -21.15 4.72
CA ASN A 397 -20.63 -22.13 4.63
C ASN A 397 -19.59 -21.93 5.74
N LEU A 398 -19.03 -22.99 6.31
CA LEU A 398 -18.03 -22.93 7.38
C LEU A 398 -16.61 -22.92 6.79
N ILE A 399 -15.81 -21.90 7.12
CA ILE A 399 -14.38 -21.89 6.82
C ILE A 399 -13.60 -22.49 7.99
N ASP A 400 -13.77 -21.96 9.23
CA ASP A 400 -13.06 -22.49 10.42
C ASP A 400 -13.85 -22.29 11.72
N ASN A 401 -13.50 -23.09 12.74
CA ASN A 401 -14.08 -23.02 14.08
C ASN A 401 -13.27 -22.16 15.07
N SER A 402 -12.32 -21.35 14.59
CA SER A 402 -11.52 -20.48 15.45
C SER A 402 -12.27 -19.20 15.84
N ASN A 403 -12.00 -18.73 17.05
CA ASN A 403 -12.48 -17.45 17.55
C ASN A 403 -11.69 -16.30 16.93
N GLY A 404 -12.32 -15.16 16.72
CA GLY A 404 -11.71 -14.17 15.90
C GLY A 404 -11.43 -12.76 16.37
N GLY A 405 -10.51 -12.08 15.70
CA GLY A 405 -10.13 -10.66 15.65
C GLY A 405 -10.28 -10.11 14.22
N GLY A 406 -9.32 -9.37 13.65
CA GLY A 406 -9.35 -8.81 12.30
C GLY A 406 -9.52 -9.85 11.19
N LEU A 407 -10.07 -9.42 10.06
CA LEU A 407 -10.38 -10.24 8.90
C LEU A 407 -10.07 -9.45 7.62
N LYS A 408 -9.41 -10.09 6.65
CA LYS A 408 -9.21 -9.60 5.28
C LYS A 408 -9.36 -10.75 4.29
N VAL A 409 -9.73 -10.43 3.05
CA VAL A 409 -9.78 -11.37 1.92
C VAL A 409 -8.88 -10.81 0.82
N ILE A 410 -7.99 -11.65 0.31
CA ILE A 410 -7.02 -11.32 -0.72
C ILE A 410 -6.48 -12.62 -1.31
N ASP A 411 -6.03 -12.62 -2.55
CA ASP A 411 -5.22 -13.69 -3.13
C ASP A 411 -3.79 -13.57 -2.55
N LEU A 412 -3.49 -14.35 -1.49
CA LEU A 412 -2.24 -14.23 -0.72
C LEU A 412 -1.09 -15.00 -1.34
N ASP A 413 -1.37 -16.11 -2.02
CA ASP A 413 -0.37 -16.98 -2.66
C ASP A 413 -0.32 -16.81 -4.18
N GLU A 414 -1.08 -15.83 -4.69
CA GLU A 414 -1.12 -15.44 -6.10
C GLU A 414 -1.50 -16.58 -7.05
N ASP A 415 -2.35 -17.52 -6.58
CA ASP A 415 -2.82 -18.62 -7.38
C ASP A 415 -4.09 -18.30 -8.20
N GLY A 416 -4.67 -17.12 -7.98
CA GLY A 416 -5.82 -16.57 -8.66
C GLY A 416 -7.13 -16.72 -7.89
N ASP A 417 -7.13 -17.38 -6.74
CA ASP A 417 -8.31 -17.62 -5.91
C ASP A 417 -8.25 -16.75 -4.64
N TYR A 418 -9.36 -16.13 -4.22
CA TYR A 418 -9.37 -15.32 -3.01
C TYR A 418 -9.21 -16.15 -1.74
N ASP A 419 -8.22 -15.79 -0.92
CA ASP A 419 -7.91 -16.37 0.38
C ASP A 419 -8.48 -15.53 1.53
N VAL A 420 -8.47 -16.11 2.74
CA VAL A 420 -8.91 -15.42 3.95
C VAL A 420 -7.79 -15.31 4.96
N VAL A 421 -7.37 -14.11 5.32
CA VAL A 421 -6.46 -13.83 6.43
C VAL A 421 -7.27 -13.45 7.67
N SER A 422 -7.05 -14.13 8.78
CA SER A 422 -7.86 -13.94 9.97
C SER A 422 -7.07 -14.15 11.27
N ALA A 423 -7.31 -13.27 12.23
CA ALA A 423 -6.77 -13.44 13.57
C ALA A 423 -7.64 -14.37 14.43
N ASP A 424 -7.02 -15.17 15.30
CA ASP A 424 -7.68 -15.90 16.38
C ASP A 424 -7.53 -15.09 17.68
N GLY A 425 -8.53 -14.27 17.98
CA GLY A 425 -8.47 -13.30 19.09
C GLY A 425 -8.24 -13.91 20.48
N ASN A 426 -8.66 -15.17 20.73
CA ASN A 426 -8.47 -15.81 22.02
C ASN A 426 -7.09 -16.48 22.17
N ASN A 427 -6.55 -17.04 21.10
CA ASN A 427 -5.25 -17.71 21.12
C ASN A 427 -4.11 -16.77 20.63
N GLY A 428 -4.47 -15.63 20.06
CA GLY A 428 -3.53 -14.66 19.54
C GLY A 428 -2.74 -15.13 18.32
N HIS A 429 -3.34 -16.00 17.51
CA HIS A 429 -2.73 -16.46 16.27
C HIS A 429 -3.21 -15.62 15.11
N VAL A 430 -2.33 -15.38 14.16
CA VAL A 430 -2.67 -14.89 12.83
C VAL A 430 -2.63 -16.08 11.88
N ASN A 431 -3.74 -16.34 11.19
CA ASN A 431 -3.88 -17.48 10.30
C ASN A 431 -4.27 -17.02 8.90
N TRP A 432 -3.88 -17.82 7.94
CA TRP A 432 -4.27 -17.74 6.56
C TRP A 432 -5.01 -19.01 6.15
N PHE A 433 -6.07 -18.88 5.39
CA PHE A 433 -6.91 -19.96 4.90
C PHE A 433 -6.83 -19.94 3.38
N ALA A 434 -5.93 -20.76 2.83
CA ALA A 434 -5.75 -20.91 1.38
C ALA A 434 -6.99 -21.51 0.75
N ASN A 435 -7.58 -20.81 -0.20
CA ASN A 435 -8.63 -21.34 -1.08
C ASN A 435 -8.01 -22.25 -2.16
N ASN A 436 -8.77 -23.08 -2.77
CA ASN A 436 -8.30 -23.96 -3.84
C ASN A 436 -9.14 -23.82 -5.13
N GLY A 437 -9.82 -22.70 -5.31
CA GLY A 437 -10.72 -22.44 -6.43
C GLY A 437 -11.98 -23.31 -6.45
N SER A 438 -12.35 -23.85 -5.31
CA SER A 438 -13.58 -24.61 -5.09
C SER A 438 -14.05 -24.43 -3.65
N GLU A 439 -13.80 -23.26 -3.06
CA GLU A 439 -14.19 -22.78 -1.72
C GLU A 439 -13.84 -23.79 -0.61
N SER A 440 -12.77 -24.55 -0.82
CA SER A 440 -12.23 -25.50 0.16
C SER A 440 -10.96 -24.95 0.77
N PHE A 441 -11.07 -24.46 1.99
CA PHE A 441 -10.02 -23.72 2.67
C PHE A 441 -9.05 -24.62 3.44
N THR A 442 -7.75 -24.38 3.28
CA THR A 442 -6.68 -25.01 4.05
C THR A 442 -6.08 -24.02 5.03
N LYS A 443 -6.17 -24.30 6.34
CA LYS A 443 -5.64 -23.43 7.38
C LYS A 443 -4.12 -23.51 7.46
N ASN A 444 -3.45 -22.39 7.32
CA ASN A 444 -2.04 -22.17 7.57
C ASN A 444 -1.86 -21.16 8.72
N THR A 445 -0.72 -21.17 9.38
CA THR A 445 -0.45 -20.24 10.50
C THR A 445 0.68 -19.30 10.13
N ILE A 446 0.39 -18.00 10.13
CA ILE A 446 1.38 -16.93 9.93
C ILE A 446 2.12 -16.70 11.24
N ASP A 447 1.39 -16.49 12.35
CA ASP A 447 1.97 -16.34 13.68
C ASP A 447 1.22 -17.15 14.74
N ASN A 448 1.97 -17.74 15.65
CA ASN A 448 1.50 -18.46 16.84
C ASN A 448 2.23 -18.05 18.13
N SER A 449 2.87 -16.89 18.14
CA SER A 449 3.61 -16.36 19.28
C SER A 449 2.73 -16.03 20.48
N GLY A 450 1.40 -15.98 20.27
CA GLY A 450 0.41 -15.79 21.33
C GLY A 450 0.16 -14.32 21.65
N MET A 451 0.06 -13.46 20.63
CA MET A 451 -0.45 -12.10 20.79
C MET A 451 -1.86 -12.17 21.40
N SER A 452 -2.09 -11.47 22.51
CA SER A 452 -3.43 -11.43 23.08
C SER A 452 -4.32 -10.49 22.29
N ASN A 453 -5.50 -10.99 21.86
CA ASN A 453 -6.56 -10.17 21.25
C ASN A 453 -6.10 -9.34 20.02
N VAL A 454 -5.80 -10.00 18.92
CA VAL A 454 -5.52 -9.32 17.64
C VAL A 454 -6.81 -8.69 17.10
N ALA A 455 -6.89 -7.37 17.12
CA ALA A 455 -8.12 -6.63 16.81
C ALA A 455 -8.27 -6.31 15.31
N CYS A 456 -7.17 -6.03 14.64
CA CYS A 456 -7.15 -5.62 13.25
C CYS A 456 -6.10 -6.39 12.46
N ILE A 457 -6.40 -6.64 11.18
CA ILE A 457 -5.49 -7.20 10.16
C ILE A 457 -5.44 -6.23 8.98
N GLY A 458 -4.25 -6.00 8.45
CA GLY A 458 -3.98 -5.34 7.18
C GLY A 458 -3.26 -6.30 6.25
N VAL A 459 -3.40 -6.13 4.94
CA VAL A 459 -2.73 -6.93 3.92
C VAL A 459 -2.26 -6.02 2.78
N GLY A 460 -1.11 -6.30 2.22
CA GLY A 460 -0.51 -5.57 1.09
C GLY A 460 0.98 -5.81 1.02
N ASP A 461 1.62 -5.47 -0.09
CA ASP A 461 3.08 -5.52 -0.27
C ASP A 461 3.71 -4.34 0.51
N ILE A 462 4.07 -4.58 1.79
CA ILE A 462 4.54 -3.54 2.72
C ILE A 462 6.02 -3.21 2.46
N ASP A 463 6.83 -4.20 2.10
CA ASP A 463 8.25 -3.96 1.87
C ASP A 463 8.63 -3.78 0.39
N GLY A 464 7.66 -3.89 -0.50
CA GLY A 464 7.83 -3.63 -1.92
C GLY A 464 8.65 -4.70 -2.63
N ASP A 465 8.57 -5.96 -2.18
CA ASP A 465 9.25 -7.08 -2.81
C ASP A 465 8.38 -7.87 -3.81
N GLY A 466 7.09 -7.53 -3.87
CA GLY A 466 6.10 -8.08 -4.79
C GLY A 466 5.23 -9.17 -4.18
N ASP A 467 5.50 -9.61 -2.95
CA ASP A 467 4.75 -10.63 -2.23
C ASP A 467 3.77 -9.97 -1.25
N ILE A 468 2.57 -10.50 -1.07
CA ILE A 468 1.60 -9.91 -0.13
C ILE A 468 1.98 -10.20 1.31
N ASP A 469 2.18 -9.14 2.09
CA ASP A 469 2.48 -9.13 3.52
C ASP A 469 1.22 -9.02 4.38
N VAL A 470 1.37 -9.27 5.68
CA VAL A 470 0.27 -9.17 6.65
C VAL A 470 0.66 -8.29 7.82
N ALA A 471 -0.15 -7.29 8.16
CA ALA A 471 -0.01 -6.50 9.38
C ALA A 471 -1.07 -6.87 10.42
N ALA A 472 -0.75 -6.72 11.70
CA ALA A 472 -1.65 -7.06 12.80
C ALA A 472 -1.50 -6.09 13.99
N ALA A 473 -2.64 -5.67 14.57
CA ALA A 473 -2.68 -4.89 15.80
C ALA A 473 -3.14 -5.73 16.98
N GLN A 474 -2.32 -5.80 18.02
CA GLN A 474 -2.68 -6.37 19.31
C GLN A 474 -3.32 -5.30 20.19
N ALA A 475 -4.56 -5.52 20.63
CA ALA A 475 -5.32 -4.59 21.44
C ALA A 475 -5.90 -5.27 22.67
N SER A 476 -5.32 -5.08 23.85
CA SER A 476 -5.79 -5.67 25.10
C SER A 476 -6.69 -4.72 25.89
N PHE A 477 -7.90 -5.17 26.24
CA PHE A 477 -8.89 -4.37 26.97
C PHE A 477 -8.43 -3.88 28.36
N ASN A 478 -7.30 -4.33 28.86
CA ASN A 478 -6.82 -4.03 30.21
C ASN A 478 -5.68 -2.98 30.23
N GLY A 479 -5.39 -2.31 29.11
CA GLY A 479 -4.29 -1.34 29.03
C GLY A 479 -2.94 -2.01 29.31
N ALA A 480 -2.72 -3.19 28.77
CA ALA A 480 -1.45 -3.88 28.93
C ALA A 480 -0.36 -3.07 28.19
N ALA A 481 0.76 -2.88 28.85
CA ALA A 481 1.91 -2.12 28.31
C ALA A 481 2.63 -2.84 27.14
N ASP A 482 2.03 -3.89 26.63
CA ASP A 482 2.54 -4.78 25.56
C ASP A 482 1.67 -4.77 24.31
N ASP A 483 0.67 -3.88 24.19
CA ASP A 483 -0.06 -3.68 22.94
C ASP A 483 0.90 -3.16 21.86
N LYS A 484 0.81 -3.73 20.67
CA LYS A 484 1.76 -3.48 19.58
C LYS A 484 1.07 -3.56 18.21
N ILE A 485 1.70 -2.92 17.24
CA ILE A 485 1.45 -3.16 15.82
C ILE A 485 2.69 -3.86 15.26
N VAL A 486 2.47 -4.95 14.54
CA VAL A 486 3.50 -5.73 13.85
C VAL A 486 3.11 -5.96 12.40
N TRP A 487 4.09 -6.28 11.58
CA TRP A 487 3.85 -6.83 10.25
C TRP A 487 4.72 -8.06 10.04
N TYR A 488 4.30 -8.90 9.12
CA TYR A 488 4.90 -10.18 8.79
C TYR A 488 5.29 -10.15 7.32
N ALA A 489 6.60 -10.01 7.04
CA ALA A 489 7.13 -10.08 5.70
C ALA A 489 6.94 -11.50 5.14
N ASN A 490 6.23 -11.62 4.04
CA ASN A 490 6.18 -12.81 3.20
C ASN A 490 7.50 -12.91 2.39
N ASN A 491 7.88 -14.09 1.97
CA ASN A 491 9.09 -14.29 1.17
C ASN A 491 8.78 -14.96 -0.19
N GLY A 492 7.54 -14.86 -0.67
CA GLY A 492 7.08 -15.49 -1.90
C GLY A 492 6.98 -17.02 -1.85
N SER A 493 6.97 -17.58 -0.66
CA SER A 493 6.76 -19.01 -0.40
C SER A 493 5.99 -19.20 0.91
N GLU A 494 5.11 -18.26 1.24
CA GLU A 494 4.21 -18.21 2.40
C GLU A 494 4.95 -18.45 3.73
N SER A 495 6.23 -18.03 3.81
CA SER A 495 7.04 -18.08 5.02
C SER A 495 7.25 -16.68 5.58
N PHE A 496 6.64 -16.40 6.71
CA PHE A 496 6.50 -15.07 7.29
C PHE A 496 7.55 -14.78 8.36
N THR A 497 8.06 -13.54 8.38
CA THR A 497 8.99 -13.03 9.40
C THR A 497 8.39 -11.81 10.09
N GLU A 498 8.23 -11.87 11.44
CA GLU A 498 7.64 -10.78 12.23
C GLU A 498 8.61 -9.59 12.35
N TYR A 499 8.09 -8.38 12.11
CA TYR A 499 8.71 -7.09 12.40
C TYR A 499 7.78 -6.21 13.22
N THR A 500 8.34 -5.40 14.10
CA THR A 500 7.56 -4.51 14.96
C THR A 500 7.50 -3.12 14.36
N VAL A 501 6.28 -2.58 14.19
CA VAL A 501 6.05 -1.18 13.83
C VAL A 501 6.15 -0.32 15.09
N GLU A 502 5.33 -0.61 16.11
CA GLU A 502 5.34 0.11 17.39
C GLU A 502 4.92 -0.79 18.56
N THR A 503 5.37 -0.42 19.77
CA THR A 503 5.00 -1.07 21.04
C THR A 503 4.56 -0.05 22.07
N GLY A 504 3.79 -0.50 23.06
CA GLY A 504 3.35 0.37 24.15
C GLY A 504 2.16 1.24 23.82
N LEU A 505 1.45 0.91 22.75
CA LEU A 505 0.18 1.52 22.40
C LEU A 505 -0.90 1.18 23.45
N ASN A 506 -1.95 1.97 23.50
CA ASN A 506 -3.07 1.72 24.40
C ASN A 506 -4.33 1.44 23.60
N TYR A 507 -4.58 0.15 23.32
CA TYR A 507 -5.68 -0.35 22.52
C TYR A 507 -5.70 0.18 21.07
N PRO A 508 -4.72 -0.19 20.21
CA PRO A 508 -4.76 0.11 18.78
C PRO A 508 -5.85 -0.75 18.14
N GLY A 509 -7.07 -0.23 18.11
CA GLY A 509 -8.27 -1.00 17.75
C GLY A 509 -8.41 -1.21 16.25
N GLN A 510 -7.95 -0.26 15.45
CA GLN A 510 -8.02 -0.30 13.99
C GLN A 510 -6.86 0.49 13.37
N PHE A 511 -6.42 0.02 12.22
CA PHE A 511 -5.48 0.74 11.35
C PHE A 511 -5.83 0.49 9.89
N GLU A 512 -5.35 1.36 9.01
CA GLU A 512 -5.39 1.18 7.55
C GLU A 512 -4.00 1.24 6.97
N LEU A 513 -3.79 0.50 5.88
CA LEU A 513 -2.58 0.50 5.05
C LEU A 513 -2.91 1.16 3.72
N LEU A 514 -2.20 2.21 3.36
CA LEU A 514 -2.27 2.82 2.04
C LEU A 514 -1.14 3.85 1.87
N ASP A 515 -0.87 4.27 0.63
CA ASP A 515 0.03 5.37 0.29
C ASP A 515 -0.62 6.71 0.69
N ILE A 516 -0.18 7.29 1.83
CA ILE A 516 -0.76 8.53 2.41
C ILE A 516 0.01 9.77 1.94
N ASP A 517 1.31 9.63 1.69
CA ASP A 517 2.17 10.77 1.36
C ASP A 517 2.52 10.86 -0.13
N GLY A 518 2.07 9.91 -0.94
CA GLY A 518 2.16 9.92 -2.39
C GLY A 518 3.47 9.36 -2.93
N ASP A 519 4.29 8.70 -2.09
CA ASP A 519 5.55 8.08 -2.49
C ASP A 519 5.41 6.62 -2.98
N LYS A 520 4.16 6.11 -2.93
CA LYS A 520 3.70 4.83 -3.47
C LYS A 520 4.15 3.60 -2.69
N ASP A 521 4.69 3.75 -1.50
CA ASP A 521 4.78 2.65 -0.56
C ASP A 521 3.57 2.64 0.40
N LEU A 522 3.36 1.53 1.10
CA LEU A 522 2.22 1.40 2.01
C LEU A 522 2.55 1.93 3.39
N ASP A 523 2.02 3.10 3.67
CA ASP A 523 2.01 3.68 5.00
C ASP A 523 0.94 3.05 5.91
N MET A 524 0.93 3.46 7.16
CA MET A 524 -0.09 3.02 8.12
C MET A 524 -0.64 4.21 8.90
N VAL A 525 -1.97 4.23 9.10
CA VAL A 525 -2.62 5.13 10.05
C VAL A 525 -3.38 4.31 11.09
N SER A 526 -3.23 4.62 12.37
CA SER A 526 -3.92 3.89 13.45
C SER A 526 -4.75 4.78 14.35
N ALA A 527 -5.87 4.22 14.84
CA ALA A 527 -6.70 4.78 15.90
C ALA A 527 -6.52 3.97 17.18
N ALA A 528 -5.95 4.58 18.23
CA ALA A 528 -5.77 3.96 19.53
C ALA A 528 -6.82 4.48 20.53
N ARG A 529 -7.90 3.71 20.70
CA ARG A 529 -9.10 4.12 21.44
C ARG A 529 -8.84 4.55 22.87
N GLN A 530 -8.06 3.79 23.65
CA GLN A 530 -7.77 4.11 25.04
C GLN A 530 -6.54 5.01 25.21
N GLY A 531 -5.80 5.22 24.11
CA GLY A 531 -4.69 6.16 24.02
C GLY A 531 -5.15 7.56 23.65
N ASP A 532 -6.39 7.73 23.19
CA ASP A 532 -6.92 8.99 22.66
C ASP A 532 -6.00 9.58 21.58
N GLU A 533 -5.54 8.74 20.65
CA GLU A 533 -4.58 9.17 19.65
C GLU A 533 -4.85 8.58 18.27
N ILE A 534 -4.57 9.40 17.26
CA ILE A 534 -4.41 9.01 15.86
C ILE A 534 -2.95 9.17 15.52
N LYS A 535 -2.33 8.11 15.03
CA LYS A 535 -0.92 8.11 14.60
C LYS A 535 -0.82 7.74 13.14
N PHE A 536 0.08 8.44 12.46
CA PHE A 536 0.56 8.13 11.13
C PHE A 536 1.96 7.50 11.24
N TYR A 537 2.20 6.44 10.53
CA TYR A 537 3.47 5.75 10.42
C TYR A 537 3.90 5.78 8.96
N GLU A 538 4.82 6.67 8.65
CA GLU A 538 5.47 6.75 7.35
C GLU A 538 6.33 5.50 7.16
N ASN A 539 6.10 4.77 6.10
CA ASN A 539 6.96 3.70 5.64
C ASN A 539 8.21 4.30 5.01
N VAL A 540 9.37 3.94 5.49
CA VAL A 540 10.64 4.42 4.94
C VAL A 540 11.33 3.26 4.26
N ASP A 541 11.22 3.21 2.93
CA ASP A 541 11.81 2.15 2.11
C ASP A 541 13.26 1.83 2.51
N GLY A 542 13.55 0.57 2.77
CA GLY A 542 14.89 0.07 3.08
C GLY A 542 15.86 0.10 1.90
N GLY A 543 15.34 0.11 0.68
CA GLY A 543 16.08 0.07 -0.58
C GLY A 543 16.58 -1.32 -0.97
N TYR A 544 17.23 -1.39 -2.11
CA TYR A 544 17.81 -2.62 -2.65
C TYR A 544 19.28 -2.73 -2.29
N VAL A 545 19.68 -3.84 -1.66
CA VAL A 545 21.05 -4.17 -1.31
C VAL A 545 21.66 -5.03 -2.42
N LEU A 546 22.59 -4.44 -3.17
CA LEU A 546 23.22 -5.04 -4.33
C LEU A 546 24.64 -5.50 -3.98
N GLY A 547 24.90 -6.80 -4.08
CA GLY A 547 26.23 -7.37 -3.87
C GLY A 547 27.14 -7.13 -5.07
N PHE A 548 28.42 -6.87 -4.83
CA PHE A 548 29.43 -6.81 -5.89
C PHE A 548 30.81 -7.30 -5.41
N SER A 549 31.70 -7.56 -6.34
CA SER A 549 33.08 -7.92 -6.04
C SER A 549 34.07 -7.13 -6.89
N LEU A 550 35.22 -6.86 -6.31
CA LEU A 550 36.30 -6.13 -6.97
C LEU A 550 37.36 -7.10 -7.47
N SER A 551 37.88 -6.85 -8.68
CA SER A 551 39.00 -7.57 -9.25
C SER A 551 40.35 -6.89 -8.97
N ALA A 552 40.33 -5.67 -8.40
CA ALA A 552 41.50 -4.95 -7.92
C ALA A 552 41.18 -4.11 -6.68
N THR A 553 42.10 -4.00 -5.75
CA THR A 553 41.93 -3.30 -4.47
C THR A 553 41.78 -1.79 -4.65
N PRO A 554 40.71 -1.18 -4.13
CA PRO A 554 40.47 0.26 -4.26
C PRO A 554 41.40 1.09 -3.38
N ASN A 555 41.64 2.33 -3.80
CA ASN A 555 42.44 3.30 -3.05
C ASN A 555 41.62 4.46 -2.48
N GLY A 556 40.28 4.41 -2.58
CA GLY A 556 39.36 5.43 -2.05
C GLY A 556 39.15 6.64 -2.97
N SER A 557 39.58 6.55 -4.22
CA SER A 557 39.30 7.60 -5.24
C SER A 557 38.41 7.08 -6.35
N GLU A 558 37.93 5.88 -6.25
CA GLU A 558 37.00 5.25 -7.17
C GLU A 558 35.56 5.68 -6.87
N THR A 559 34.81 5.94 -7.93
CA THR A 559 33.35 6.14 -7.87
C THR A 559 32.68 4.92 -8.49
N LEU A 560 31.90 4.20 -7.68
CA LEU A 560 30.97 3.18 -8.14
C LEU A 560 29.67 3.88 -8.55
N THR A 561 29.17 3.54 -9.72
CA THR A 561 27.87 4.02 -10.24
C THR A 561 26.95 2.82 -10.43
N VAL A 562 25.72 2.96 -10.00
CA VAL A 562 24.64 1.96 -10.16
C VAL A 562 23.58 2.54 -11.08
N ASN A 563 23.16 1.80 -12.11
CA ASN A 563 22.08 2.20 -13.00
C ASN A 563 21.13 1.04 -13.25
N PRO A 564 19.82 1.31 -13.45
CA PRO A 564 18.90 0.35 -14.06
C PRO A 564 19.39 -0.07 -15.44
N THR A 565 19.15 -1.32 -15.83
CA THR A 565 19.29 -1.76 -17.22
C THR A 565 18.06 -1.35 -18.03
N SER A 566 18.17 -1.36 -19.36
CA SER A 566 17.10 -0.84 -20.23
C SER A 566 15.84 -1.69 -20.11
N SER A 567 14.70 -1.06 -19.77
CA SER A 567 13.39 -1.69 -19.67
C SER A 567 13.38 -2.91 -18.76
N ALA A 568 14.00 -2.78 -17.59
CA ALA A 568 14.13 -3.85 -16.60
C ALA A 568 13.52 -3.49 -15.25
N ILE A 569 13.27 -2.22 -14.97
CA ILE A 569 12.66 -1.74 -13.73
C ILE A 569 11.48 -0.86 -14.11
N PHE A 570 10.31 -1.19 -13.62
CA PHE A 570 9.05 -0.48 -13.89
C PHE A 570 8.34 -0.16 -12.58
N ASP A 571 7.54 0.91 -12.56
CA ASP A 571 6.55 1.13 -11.51
C ASP A 571 5.27 0.30 -11.78
N VAL A 572 4.29 0.42 -10.88
CA VAL A 572 2.99 -0.25 -11.01
C VAL A 572 2.19 0.25 -12.22
N ALA A 573 2.41 1.48 -12.68
CA ALA A 573 1.79 2.05 -13.88
C ALA A 573 2.43 1.56 -15.18
N GLY A 574 3.61 0.90 -15.11
CA GLY A 574 4.37 0.42 -16.25
C GLY A 574 5.38 1.45 -16.82
N ASN A 575 5.71 2.53 -16.09
CA ASN A 575 6.75 3.46 -16.50
C ASN A 575 8.13 2.85 -16.24
N ALA A 576 8.99 2.83 -17.26
CA ALA A 576 10.32 2.25 -17.14
C ALA A 576 11.34 3.23 -16.56
N ALA A 577 12.12 2.78 -15.55
CA ALA A 577 13.24 3.54 -15.01
C ALA A 577 14.28 3.87 -16.08
N SER A 578 14.80 5.10 -16.05
CA SER A 578 15.87 5.52 -16.97
C SER A 578 17.18 4.79 -16.66
N THR A 579 17.92 4.42 -17.71
CA THR A 579 19.30 3.89 -17.58
C THR A 579 20.33 4.94 -17.16
N SER A 580 19.91 6.21 -17.02
CA SER A 580 20.76 7.32 -16.57
C SER A 580 20.09 7.96 -15.37
N GLN A 581 20.67 7.74 -14.19
CA GLN A 581 20.14 8.17 -12.90
C GLN A 581 21.00 9.27 -12.28
N SER A 582 20.42 9.98 -11.31
CA SER A 582 21.13 10.80 -10.33
C SER A 582 21.15 10.08 -8.97
N ASN A 583 21.93 10.56 -8.00
CA ASN A 583 22.05 9.98 -6.65
C ASN A 583 22.51 8.51 -6.60
N ASN A 584 23.03 8.00 -7.70
CA ASN A 584 23.36 6.60 -7.96
C ASN A 584 24.85 6.29 -7.82
N THR A 585 25.62 7.13 -7.13
CA THR A 585 27.08 7.01 -7.04
C THR A 585 27.55 7.01 -5.59
N VAL A 586 28.55 6.18 -5.31
CA VAL A 586 29.29 6.14 -4.03
C VAL A 586 30.79 6.07 -4.27
N THR A 587 31.57 6.64 -3.34
CA THR A 587 33.02 6.51 -3.36
C THR A 587 33.42 5.24 -2.61
N LEU A 588 34.21 4.36 -3.22
CA LEU A 588 34.69 3.14 -2.57
C LEU A 588 35.59 3.47 -1.39
N ASN A 589 35.52 2.65 -0.34
CA ASN A 589 36.41 2.75 0.80
C ASN A 589 37.82 2.31 0.40
N ASN A 590 38.82 3.05 0.89
CA ASN A 590 40.24 2.65 0.71
C ASN A 590 40.50 1.36 1.50
N GLN A 591 40.81 0.29 0.80
CA GLN A 591 41.15 -1.01 1.39
C GLN A 591 42.67 -1.31 1.31
N ARG A 592 43.48 -0.37 0.79
CA ARG A 592 44.93 -0.52 0.79
C ARG A 592 45.48 -0.22 2.15
N ILE A 593 46.31 -1.13 2.63
CA ILE A 593 47.09 -0.91 3.84
C ILE A 593 48.15 0.16 3.59
N SER A 594 48.36 1.01 4.58
CA SER A 594 49.40 2.05 4.56
C SER A 594 50.44 1.79 5.64
N MET A 595 51.65 2.32 5.44
CA MET A 595 52.74 2.24 6.40
C MET A 595 53.18 3.65 6.80
N ALA A 596 53.10 3.93 8.10
CA ALA A 596 53.69 5.13 8.69
C ALA A 596 55.11 4.82 9.19
N ILE A 597 56.07 5.68 8.86
CA ILE A 597 57.46 5.54 9.31
C ILE A 597 57.75 6.69 10.28
N THR A 598 58.21 6.38 11.47
CA THR A 598 58.63 7.36 12.47
C THR A 598 60.02 6.97 13.00
N ALA A 599 60.77 7.95 13.51
CA ALA A 599 62.08 7.69 14.07
C ALA A 599 62.27 8.42 15.41
N VAL A 600 63.02 7.78 16.29
CA VAL A 600 63.50 8.40 17.53
C VAL A 600 65.03 8.20 17.67
N ASN A 601 65.68 9.14 18.34
CA ASN A 601 67.11 9.02 18.64
C ASN A 601 67.38 8.16 19.89
N GLY A 602 68.65 8.00 20.26
CA GLY A 602 69.09 7.19 21.42
C GLY A 602 68.53 7.69 22.77
N SER A 603 68.00 8.89 22.86
CA SER A 603 67.31 9.46 24.03
C SER A 603 65.80 9.35 23.95
N SER A 604 65.23 8.60 22.99
CA SER A 604 63.83 8.44 22.72
C SER A 604 63.13 9.74 22.31
N SER A 605 63.88 10.76 21.84
CA SER A 605 63.30 11.99 21.29
C SER A 605 62.98 11.79 19.82
N ALA A 606 61.78 12.27 19.39
CA ALA A 606 61.33 12.16 17.99
C ALA A 606 62.27 12.92 17.03
N VAL A 607 62.61 12.26 15.93
CA VAL A 607 63.32 12.86 14.79
C VAL A 607 62.31 13.05 13.68
N SER A 608 62.00 14.32 13.38
CA SER A 608 61.01 14.68 12.38
C SER A 608 61.52 14.43 10.96
N ASP A 609 60.61 14.08 10.06
CA ASP A 609 60.92 14.00 8.62
C ASP A 609 61.51 15.31 8.09
N GLY A 610 62.56 15.21 7.26
CA GLY A 610 63.30 16.33 6.72
C GLY A 610 64.20 17.08 7.73
N SER A 611 64.32 16.64 9.00
CA SER A 611 65.18 17.24 9.99
C SER A 611 66.64 16.81 9.84
N THR A 612 67.58 17.57 10.45
CA THR A 612 69.00 17.21 10.54
C THR A 612 69.31 16.75 11.95
N THR A 613 70.05 15.62 12.11
CA THR A 613 70.46 15.08 13.40
C THR A 613 71.90 14.64 13.33
N ASN A 614 72.59 14.61 14.47
CA ASN A 614 73.93 14.06 14.62
C ASN A 614 73.92 12.71 15.36
N ASP A 615 72.75 12.10 15.47
CA ASP A 615 72.63 10.79 16.14
C ASP A 615 73.33 9.68 15.32
N ALA A 616 74.18 8.89 15.97
CA ALA A 616 74.85 7.80 15.30
C ALA A 616 73.95 6.66 14.84
N THR A 617 72.79 6.54 15.46
CA THR A 617 71.76 5.57 15.12
C THR A 617 70.41 6.10 15.46
N LEU A 618 69.37 5.74 14.68
CA LEU A 618 67.95 6.00 14.95
C LEU A 618 67.22 4.68 15.15
N THR A 619 66.27 4.68 16.10
CA THR A 619 65.25 3.62 16.15
C THR A 619 64.11 4.03 15.25
N VAL A 620 63.89 3.26 14.19
CA VAL A 620 62.81 3.47 13.21
C VAL A 620 61.64 2.56 13.57
N THR A 621 60.45 3.11 13.61
CA THR A 621 59.21 2.36 13.80
C THR A 621 58.37 2.43 12.53
N PHE A 622 57.93 1.26 12.07
CA PHE A 622 57.00 1.09 10.97
C PHE A 622 55.66 0.69 11.58
N THR A 623 54.63 1.52 11.36
CA THR A 623 53.26 1.26 11.85
C THR A 623 52.32 1.12 10.67
N SER A 624 51.79 -0.09 10.47
CA SER A 624 50.84 -0.40 9.43
C SER A 624 49.42 -0.09 9.89
N SER A 625 48.56 0.37 8.99
CA SER A 625 47.14 0.61 9.26
C SER A 625 46.35 -0.68 9.54
N ALA A 626 46.83 -1.84 9.11
CA ALA A 626 46.30 -3.17 9.40
C ALA A 626 47.43 -4.17 9.67
N ALA A 627 47.11 -5.31 10.29
CA ALA A 627 48.10 -6.34 10.56
C ALA A 627 48.66 -6.93 9.26
N THR A 628 49.98 -6.88 9.07
CA THR A 628 50.65 -7.43 7.88
C THR A 628 50.96 -8.89 8.05
N THR A 629 50.97 -9.63 6.93
CA THR A 629 51.31 -11.07 6.92
C THR A 629 52.71 -11.38 6.43
N ASN A 630 53.33 -10.49 5.66
CA ASN A 630 54.60 -10.74 4.96
C ASN A 630 55.59 -9.57 5.02
N PHE A 631 55.36 -8.51 5.80
CA PHE A 631 56.28 -7.36 5.87
C PHE A 631 57.61 -7.76 6.50
N ALA A 632 58.70 -7.52 5.78
CA ALA A 632 60.06 -7.93 6.13
C ALA A 632 61.05 -6.81 5.80
N VAL A 633 62.27 -6.89 6.30
CA VAL A 633 63.32 -5.90 6.04
C VAL A 633 63.62 -5.71 4.55
N GLY A 634 63.37 -6.74 3.73
CA GLY A 634 63.55 -6.69 2.28
C GLY A 634 62.56 -5.76 1.55
N ASP A 635 61.44 -5.41 2.18
CA ASP A 635 60.40 -4.50 1.66
C ASP A 635 60.72 -3.03 1.93
N VAL A 636 61.80 -2.77 2.69
CA VAL A 636 62.23 -1.42 3.04
C VAL A 636 63.46 -1.03 2.22
N THR A 637 63.30 0.04 1.45
CA THR A 637 64.41 0.64 0.69
C THR A 637 65.06 1.75 1.52
N VAL A 638 66.38 1.73 1.63
CA VAL A 638 67.15 2.76 2.36
C VAL A 638 68.27 3.34 1.51
N SER A 639 68.53 4.64 1.67
CA SER A 639 69.71 5.30 1.11
C SER A 639 70.46 6.07 2.17
N GLY A 640 71.83 6.21 1.99
CA GLY A 640 72.69 6.93 2.91
C GLY A 640 72.97 6.20 4.25
N GLY A 641 72.53 4.93 4.40
CA GLY A 641 72.69 4.13 5.62
C GLY A 641 72.28 2.69 5.46
N ALA A 642 72.15 1.97 6.57
CA ALA A 642 71.71 0.59 6.62
C ALA A 642 70.76 0.34 7.79
N LEU A 643 69.79 -0.58 7.58
CA LEU A 643 68.93 -1.10 8.65
C LEU A 643 69.51 -2.36 9.27
N SER A 644 69.38 -2.48 10.58
CA SER A 644 69.74 -3.68 11.36
C SER A 644 68.68 -3.93 12.44
N SER A 645 68.69 -5.07 13.07
CA SER A 645 67.81 -5.42 14.19
C SER A 645 66.32 -5.27 13.86
N PHE A 646 65.91 -5.53 12.59
CA PHE A 646 64.55 -5.51 12.18
C PHE A 646 63.72 -6.59 12.93
N SER A 647 62.66 -6.17 13.59
CA SER A 647 61.78 -7.06 14.36
C SER A 647 60.40 -6.48 14.51
N GLY A 648 59.40 -7.33 14.72
CA GLY A 648 58.01 -6.94 14.92
C GLY A 648 57.06 -7.95 14.31
N SER A 649 55.76 -7.70 14.48
CA SER A 649 54.67 -8.48 13.88
C SER A 649 53.34 -7.69 13.94
N GLY A 650 52.40 -8.10 13.14
CA GLY A 650 51.08 -7.45 13.10
C GLY A 650 51.17 -6.04 12.54
N THR A 651 50.85 -5.04 13.34
CA THR A 651 50.84 -3.63 12.90
C THR A 651 52.10 -2.86 13.22
N ASN A 652 53.06 -3.43 14.02
CA ASN A 652 54.20 -2.66 14.50
C ASN A 652 55.52 -3.42 14.29
N TYR A 653 56.45 -2.75 13.65
CA TYR A 653 57.79 -3.22 13.40
C TYR A 653 58.81 -2.15 13.77
N THR A 654 59.99 -2.55 14.17
CA THR A 654 61.10 -1.65 14.51
C THR A 654 62.39 -2.10 13.85
N ALA A 655 63.27 -1.14 13.58
CA ALA A 655 64.61 -1.39 13.11
C ALA A 655 65.55 -0.30 13.63
N THR A 656 66.88 -0.61 13.62
CA THR A 656 67.87 0.41 13.86
C THR A 656 68.45 0.87 12.54
N PHE A 657 68.39 2.16 12.26
CA PHE A 657 69.05 2.79 11.11
C PHE A 657 70.44 3.34 11.55
N THR A 658 71.46 3.07 10.77
CA THR A 658 72.84 3.56 10.98
C THR A 658 73.29 4.30 9.72
N PRO A 659 73.49 5.65 9.75
CA PRO A 659 74.11 6.37 8.63
C PRO A 659 75.47 5.87 8.27
N THR A 660 75.88 5.85 7.00
CA THR A 660 77.18 5.45 6.53
C THR A 660 78.15 6.63 6.31
N ALA A 661 77.62 7.84 6.13
CA ALA A 661 78.34 9.10 5.94
C ALA A 661 77.44 10.31 6.18
N ASP A 662 78.04 11.50 6.30
CA ASP A 662 77.28 12.75 6.31
C ASP A 662 76.54 12.92 4.97
N GLY A 663 75.23 13.30 5.02
CA GLY A 663 74.41 13.53 3.85
C GLY A 663 72.95 13.20 4.09
N ALA A 664 72.14 13.35 3.02
CA ALA A 664 70.74 12.99 3.06
C ALA A 664 70.58 11.46 3.13
N THR A 665 69.63 11.03 4.00
CA THR A 665 69.25 9.63 4.15
C THR A 665 67.76 9.48 3.89
N THR A 666 67.32 8.34 3.34
CA THR A 666 65.93 8.03 3.13
C THR A 666 65.60 6.63 3.59
N ILE A 667 64.39 6.45 4.09
CA ILE A 667 63.78 5.14 4.41
C ILE A 667 62.41 5.14 3.75
N ASP A 668 62.16 4.19 2.89
CA ASP A 668 60.93 4.10 2.10
C ASP A 668 60.42 2.66 2.05
N VAL A 669 59.09 2.54 1.97
CA VAL A 669 58.38 1.28 1.74
C VAL A 669 57.53 1.43 0.52
N ALA A 670 57.85 0.77 -0.56
CA ALA A 670 57.17 0.91 -1.84
C ALA A 670 55.71 0.38 -1.77
N ALA A 671 54.86 0.97 -2.58
CA ALA A 671 53.49 0.48 -2.73
C ALA A 671 53.48 -0.99 -3.21
N GLY A 672 52.68 -1.85 -2.56
CA GLY A 672 52.61 -3.28 -2.90
C GLY A 672 53.76 -4.14 -2.39
N ALA A 673 54.64 -3.59 -1.52
CA ALA A 673 55.74 -4.33 -0.95
C ALA A 673 55.29 -5.38 0.08
N PHE A 674 54.16 -5.20 0.70
CA PHE A 674 53.60 -6.12 1.70
C PHE A 674 52.05 -6.17 1.60
N THR A 675 51.45 -7.20 2.24
CA THR A 675 50.02 -7.43 2.26
C THR A 675 49.51 -7.66 3.69
N ASP A 676 48.21 -7.50 3.90
CA ASP A 676 47.52 -7.97 5.11
C ASP A 676 47.02 -9.43 4.94
N ALA A 677 46.15 -9.87 5.86
CA ALA A 677 45.58 -11.22 5.83
C ALA A 677 44.58 -11.44 4.66
N SER A 678 44.14 -10.36 4.04
CA SER A 678 43.22 -10.41 2.89
C SER A 678 43.94 -10.51 1.53
N GLY A 679 45.29 -10.35 1.50
CA GLY A 679 46.14 -10.35 0.30
C GLY A 679 46.35 -8.95 -0.22
#